data_7cdd32a6f68b078dbb23a0b37cc6ad56
#
_entry.id   7cdd32a6f68b078dbb23a0b37cc6ad56
#
_cell.length_a   1.000
_cell.length_b   1.000
_cell.length_c   1.000
_cell.angle_alpha   90.00
_cell.angle_beta   90.00
_cell.angle_gamma   90.00
#
_symmetry.space_group_name_H-M   'P 1'
#
loop_
_entity.id
_entity.type
_entity.pdbx_description
1 polymer ?
#
loop_
_entity_poly.entity_id
_entity_poly.type
_entity_poly.pdbx_seq_one_letter_code
_entity_poly.pdbx_strand_id
1 'polypeptide(L)'
;MLHIERKTMIVCIAEKPSVARDIADVLGAKNRKEGYIEGNGYQVTWTFGHLCTLKEPHEYTPSWKSWSLSSLPMIPPRFGIKLINDSGIEKQFHIIEKLMQEAEMIINCGDAGQEGELIQRWVMQKAGAKCPVKRLWISSLTEEAIRDGFANLKDQAEFQPLYEAGLSRAIGDWTLGMNATRLYTLKYGQNKQVLSIGRVQTPTLALIVKRQQEIEHFVPKQYWELKTVYRDTVFSAIVRKSDEELAEEAEKEKENPSAKKKIQLDANRGIPQITDEQTGKELLERIRNVDFTVTEVSSKKGTEAPPRLFDLTSLQVECNKKFSYSADMTLQLIQSLYEKKVATYPRVDTTFLSDDIYPKCPKILEGLKDYAVYTTALSGKPLIKSKKVFDNSKVTDHHAIIPTGVQPQGLSDMEKRVFDLIARRFIAVFYPDCKFSTTTVIGEADRIEFKVTGKQILEPGWRVIFAKDVPEEGKENEEESVLPAFNKGESGPHNPILNEKWTQPPRPYTEATLLRAMETAGKLVDNDELRDALKENGIGRPSTRAAIIETLFKRHYIRKERKNLIATPTGVELIQLIHEELLKSAELTGIWEKKLREIERKSYDAGTFLAELKQMVTEIVYSVLRDNSNRRVTVTTDDSPKIPLKKAAAPKNGEEEPKKKAAPRKPRASKKAATPEAPKEDNLPADDSILGKACPVCGTGIIIKGKTAYGCSQWKNGCKFRKPFKA
;
A
#
# COMPACT_ATOMS: atom_id res chain seq x y z
N MET A 1 -63.64 18.61 1.26
CA MET A 1 -62.23 18.85 1.48
C MET A 1 -61.58 17.57 2.00
N LEU A 2 -60.92 16.83 1.14
CA LEU A 2 -60.14 15.67 1.54
C LEU A 2 -58.86 16.19 2.20
N HIS A 3 -58.77 16.06 3.54
CA HIS A 3 -57.49 16.15 4.21
C HIS A 3 -56.62 14.99 3.73
N ILE A 4 -55.77 15.26 2.76
CA ILE A 4 -54.60 14.39 2.47
C ILE A 4 -53.68 14.63 3.69
N GLU A 5 -53.73 13.70 4.66
CA GLU A 5 -52.68 13.60 5.66
C GLU A 5 -51.36 13.53 4.91
N ARG A 6 -50.55 14.61 4.90
CA ARG A 6 -49.19 14.58 4.42
C ARG A 6 -48.45 13.57 5.27
N LYS A 7 -48.20 12.41 4.72
CA LYS A 7 -47.41 11.37 5.36
C LYS A 7 -46.04 11.94 5.64
N THR A 8 -45.69 12.19 6.88
CA THR A 8 -44.35 12.63 7.32
C THR A 8 -43.31 11.69 6.75
N MET A 9 -42.44 12.21 5.87
CA MET A 9 -41.40 11.42 5.20
C MET A 9 -40.02 11.82 5.71
N ILE A 10 -39.31 10.87 6.29
CA ILE A 10 -37.92 11.03 6.72
C ILE A 10 -37.02 10.47 5.65
N VAL A 11 -36.11 11.28 5.16
CA VAL A 11 -35.12 10.88 4.14
C VAL A 11 -33.81 10.50 4.81
N CYS A 12 -33.38 9.26 4.68
CA CYS A 12 -32.06 8.79 5.07
C CYS A 12 -31.14 8.79 3.86
N ILE A 13 -29.96 9.41 3.93
CA ILE A 13 -28.98 9.39 2.85
C ILE A 13 -27.72 8.69 3.28
N ALA A 14 -27.43 7.53 2.69
CA ALA A 14 -26.20 6.74 2.90
C ALA A 14 -25.14 7.05 1.86
N GLU A 15 -23.88 6.73 2.15
CA GLU A 15 -22.77 6.97 1.21
C GLU A 15 -22.73 5.95 0.05
N LYS A 16 -23.33 4.78 0.24
CA LYS A 16 -23.26 3.66 -0.70
C LYS A 16 -24.59 2.90 -0.77
N PRO A 17 -24.91 2.30 -1.93
CA PRO A 17 -26.15 1.51 -2.08
C PRO A 17 -26.25 0.30 -1.13
N SER A 18 -25.11 -0.30 -0.75
CA SER A 18 -25.06 -1.43 0.20
C SER A 18 -25.49 -0.99 1.60
N VAL A 19 -24.93 0.11 2.08
CA VAL A 19 -25.27 0.70 3.40
C VAL A 19 -26.73 1.12 3.45
N ALA A 20 -27.23 1.73 2.36
CA ALA A 20 -28.64 2.09 2.26
C ALA A 20 -29.58 0.89 2.39
N ARG A 21 -29.21 -0.25 1.80
CA ARG A 21 -30.02 -1.50 1.94
C ARG A 21 -30.03 -2.01 3.37
N ASP A 22 -28.86 -2.05 4.03
CA ASP A 22 -28.75 -2.52 5.40
C ASP A 22 -29.58 -1.62 6.36
N ILE A 23 -29.52 -0.30 6.16
CA ILE A 23 -30.34 0.67 6.91
C ILE A 23 -31.84 0.47 6.60
N ALA A 24 -32.21 0.33 5.33
CA ALA A 24 -33.60 0.13 4.92
C ALA A 24 -34.22 -1.15 5.52
N ASP A 25 -33.43 -2.24 5.54
CA ASP A 25 -33.84 -3.52 6.11
C ASP A 25 -34.13 -3.36 7.62
N VAL A 26 -33.27 -2.66 8.36
CA VAL A 26 -33.46 -2.40 9.81
C VAL A 26 -34.67 -1.49 10.11
N LEU A 27 -34.89 -0.47 9.26
CA LEU A 27 -36.01 0.45 9.38
C LEU A 27 -37.33 -0.14 8.89
N GLY A 28 -37.31 -1.32 8.26
CA GLY A 28 -38.50 -1.97 7.72
C GLY A 28 -38.97 -1.34 6.38
N ALA A 29 -38.12 -0.57 5.70
CA ALA A 29 -38.41 -0.05 4.38
C ALA A 29 -38.15 -1.16 3.34
N LYS A 30 -39.20 -1.62 2.63
CA LYS A 30 -39.10 -2.80 1.74
C LYS A 30 -39.46 -2.51 0.30
N ASN A 31 -40.06 -1.36 0.00
CA ASN A 31 -40.52 -1.00 -1.34
C ASN A 31 -39.37 -0.36 -2.15
N ARG A 32 -38.76 -1.14 -3.02
CA ARG A 32 -37.63 -0.69 -3.85
C ARG A 32 -38.13 0.19 -4.99
N LYS A 33 -37.57 1.37 -5.09
CA LYS A 33 -37.77 2.34 -6.15
C LYS A 33 -36.44 2.58 -6.88
N GLU A 34 -36.51 3.30 -7.96
CA GLU A 34 -35.29 3.75 -8.65
C GLU A 34 -34.54 4.78 -7.76
N GLY A 35 -33.33 4.46 -7.35
CA GLY A 35 -32.47 5.34 -6.57
C GLY A 35 -32.79 5.45 -5.07
N TYR A 36 -33.81 4.74 -4.55
CA TYR A 36 -34.12 4.72 -3.12
C TYR A 36 -34.99 3.50 -2.73
N ILE A 37 -35.17 3.30 -1.43
CA ILE A 37 -36.03 2.27 -0.86
C ILE A 37 -36.98 2.97 0.12
N GLU A 38 -38.29 2.72 0.01
CA GLU A 38 -39.26 3.39 0.89
C GLU A 38 -40.08 2.39 1.73
N GLY A 39 -40.57 2.84 2.85
CA GLY A 39 -41.46 2.11 3.75
C GLY A 39 -41.37 2.59 5.19
N ASN A 40 -42.37 2.31 5.96
CA ASN A 40 -42.44 2.64 7.39
C ASN A 40 -42.15 4.12 7.74
N GLY A 41 -42.53 5.06 6.85
CA GLY A 41 -42.26 6.51 7.03
C GLY A 41 -40.86 6.97 6.60
N TYR A 42 -40.01 6.08 6.08
CA TYR A 42 -38.68 6.37 5.64
C TYR A 42 -38.50 6.24 4.12
N GLN A 43 -37.63 7.08 3.56
CA GLN A 43 -37.08 6.96 2.21
C GLN A 43 -35.56 6.89 2.35
N VAL A 44 -34.99 5.73 2.07
CA VAL A 44 -33.56 5.49 2.22
C VAL A 44 -32.90 5.55 0.84
N THR A 45 -32.15 6.62 0.59
CA THR A 45 -31.40 6.85 -0.64
C THR A 45 -29.89 6.76 -0.39
N TRP A 46 -29.08 6.92 -1.44
CA TRP A 46 -27.63 6.75 -1.36
C TRP A 46 -26.89 7.60 -2.38
N THR A 47 -25.63 7.82 -2.08
CA THR A 47 -24.65 8.32 -3.05
C THR A 47 -23.79 7.17 -3.59
N PHE A 48 -22.88 7.47 -4.52
CA PHE A 48 -21.88 6.53 -5.03
C PHE A 48 -20.47 6.95 -4.56
N GLY A 49 -20.32 7.37 -3.31
CA GLY A 49 -19.25 8.21 -2.85
C GLY A 49 -19.51 9.66 -3.30
N HIS A 50 -18.49 10.37 -3.76
CA HIS A 50 -18.67 11.75 -4.22
C HIS A 50 -19.59 11.86 -5.43
N LEU A 51 -20.70 12.58 -5.30
CA LEU A 51 -21.52 13.09 -6.40
C LEU A 51 -21.12 14.53 -6.77
N CYS A 52 -20.57 15.25 -5.82
CA CYS A 52 -20.12 16.64 -5.98
C CYS A 52 -18.59 16.74 -5.92
N THR A 53 -18.04 17.76 -6.60
CA THR A 53 -16.64 18.15 -6.55
C THR A 53 -16.55 19.68 -6.51
N LEU A 54 -15.37 20.23 -6.19
CA LEU A 54 -15.12 21.66 -6.35
C LEU A 54 -15.17 22.04 -7.84
N LYS A 55 -15.60 23.26 -8.12
CA LYS A 55 -15.63 23.80 -9.48
C LYS A 55 -14.23 23.82 -10.10
N GLU A 56 -14.20 23.66 -11.43
CA GLU A 56 -12.98 23.84 -12.21
C GLU A 56 -12.57 25.32 -12.31
N PRO A 57 -11.30 25.64 -12.55
CA PRO A 57 -10.85 27.03 -12.62
C PRO A 57 -11.67 27.92 -13.54
N HIS A 58 -12.04 27.43 -14.72
CA HIS A 58 -12.81 28.19 -15.73
C HIS A 58 -14.26 28.47 -15.33
N GLU A 59 -14.79 27.77 -14.33
CA GLU A 59 -16.13 27.98 -13.80
C GLU A 59 -16.19 29.12 -12.78
N TYR A 60 -15.03 29.61 -12.31
CA TYR A 60 -14.92 30.83 -11.51
C TYR A 60 -14.70 32.08 -12.38
N THR A 61 -13.82 31.95 -13.37
CA THR A 61 -13.58 33.00 -14.36
C THR A 61 -13.13 32.41 -15.71
N PRO A 62 -13.70 32.84 -16.84
CA PRO A 62 -13.34 32.36 -18.17
C PRO A 62 -11.84 32.46 -18.49
N SER A 63 -11.16 33.50 -17.95
CA SER A 63 -9.72 33.67 -18.15
C SER A 63 -8.86 32.51 -17.64
N TRP A 64 -9.34 31.73 -16.68
CA TRP A 64 -8.63 30.56 -16.16
C TRP A 64 -8.86 29.28 -17.00
N LYS A 65 -9.60 29.37 -18.13
CA LYS A 65 -9.77 28.25 -19.06
C LYS A 65 -8.44 27.94 -19.74
N SER A 66 -7.78 28.95 -20.26
CA SER A 66 -6.46 28.82 -20.87
C SER A 66 -5.36 28.83 -19.81
N TRP A 67 -4.40 27.94 -19.98
CA TRP A 67 -3.25 27.88 -19.07
C TRP A 67 -2.28 29.04 -19.41
N SER A 68 -2.08 29.95 -18.48
CA SER A 68 -1.16 31.08 -18.60
C SER A 68 -0.46 31.35 -17.26
N LEU A 69 0.83 31.67 -17.31
CA LEU A 69 1.57 32.08 -16.11
C LEU A 69 1.03 33.38 -15.51
N SER A 70 0.48 34.28 -16.34
CA SER A 70 -0.11 35.54 -15.88
C SER A 70 -1.42 35.35 -15.10
N SER A 71 -2.05 34.20 -15.18
CA SER A 71 -3.27 33.90 -14.43
C SER A 71 -3.03 33.26 -13.05
N LEU A 72 -1.75 33.06 -12.68
CA LEU A 72 -1.37 32.44 -11.42
C LEU A 72 -0.95 33.50 -10.38
N PRO A 73 -1.30 33.33 -9.10
CA PRO A 73 -2.04 32.21 -8.52
C PRO A 73 -3.56 32.30 -8.77
N MET A 74 -4.19 31.15 -9.05
CA MET A 74 -5.65 31.03 -9.14
C MET A 74 -6.22 30.77 -7.74
N ILE A 75 -6.76 31.79 -7.12
CA ILE A 75 -7.36 31.72 -5.79
C ILE A 75 -8.78 32.30 -5.88
N PRO A 76 -9.82 31.44 -5.93
CA PRO A 76 -11.19 31.91 -5.94
C PRO A 76 -11.53 32.66 -4.66
N PRO A 77 -12.28 33.75 -4.72
CA PRO A 77 -12.72 34.47 -3.52
C PRO A 77 -13.65 33.62 -2.65
N ARG A 78 -14.43 32.74 -3.29
CA ARG A 78 -15.30 31.76 -2.65
C ARG A 78 -15.28 30.47 -3.47
N PHE A 79 -15.04 29.33 -2.81
CA PHE A 79 -15.12 28.02 -3.44
C PHE A 79 -16.56 27.57 -3.64
N GLY A 80 -16.86 27.02 -4.80
CA GLY A 80 -18.17 26.48 -5.16
C GLY A 80 -18.07 25.01 -5.51
N ILE A 81 -19.20 24.31 -5.41
CA ILE A 81 -19.34 22.91 -5.75
C ILE A 81 -20.14 22.71 -7.04
N LYS A 82 -19.86 21.63 -7.76
CA LYS A 82 -20.62 21.17 -8.93
C LYS A 82 -20.82 19.67 -8.87
N LEU A 83 -21.79 19.14 -9.63
CA LEU A 83 -21.88 17.71 -9.87
C LEU A 83 -20.70 17.23 -10.69
N ILE A 84 -20.26 16.00 -10.43
CA ILE A 84 -19.33 15.29 -11.29
C ILE A 84 -20.07 15.00 -12.60
N ASN A 85 -19.42 15.25 -13.73
CA ASN A 85 -20.01 15.04 -15.07
C ASN A 85 -20.07 13.55 -15.40
N ASP A 86 -21.13 12.90 -14.94
CA ASP A 86 -21.45 11.48 -15.17
C ASP A 86 -22.98 11.32 -15.16
N SER A 87 -23.53 10.68 -16.16
CA SER A 87 -24.98 10.53 -16.34
C SER A 87 -25.66 9.72 -15.23
N GLY A 88 -24.95 8.74 -14.65
CA GLY A 88 -25.46 7.97 -13.51
C GLY A 88 -25.52 8.81 -12.24
N ILE A 89 -24.51 9.65 -12.04
CA ILE A 89 -24.44 10.61 -10.91
C ILE A 89 -25.55 11.65 -11.05
N GLU A 90 -25.73 12.23 -12.23
CA GLU A 90 -26.80 13.22 -12.46
C GLU A 90 -28.18 12.62 -12.20
N LYS A 91 -28.43 11.42 -12.70
CA LYS A 91 -29.69 10.71 -12.48
C LYS A 91 -29.96 10.47 -10.98
N GLN A 92 -28.99 9.94 -10.27
CA GLN A 92 -29.12 9.69 -8.85
C GLN A 92 -29.28 10.98 -8.03
N PHE A 93 -28.55 12.03 -8.42
CA PHE A 93 -28.65 13.32 -7.76
C PHE A 93 -30.05 13.94 -7.89
N HIS A 94 -30.69 13.89 -9.07
CA HIS A 94 -32.04 14.39 -9.27
C HIS A 94 -33.09 13.62 -8.42
N ILE A 95 -32.88 12.33 -8.20
CA ILE A 95 -33.74 11.57 -7.29
C ILE A 95 -33.55 12.09 -5.85
N ILE A 96 -32.29 12.23 -5.40
CA ILE A 96 -31.97 12.74 -4.06
C ILE A 96 -32.52 14.14 -3.86
N GLU A 97 -32.32 15.03 -4.84
CA GLU A 97 -32.81 16.42 -4.82
C GLU A 97 -34.32 16.46 -4.60
N LYS A 98 -35.08 15.69 -5.37
CA LYS A 98 -36.53 15.59 -5.21
C LYS A 98 -36.95 15.11 -3.82
N LEU A 99 -36.34 14.03 -3.34
CA LEU A 99 -36.61 13.48 -2.01
C LEU A 99 -36.33 14.50 -0.91
N MET A 100 -35.20 15.23 -1.00
CA MET A 100 -34.82 16.21 0.02
C MET A 100 -35.69 17.46 0.01
N GLN A 101 -36.23 17.85 -1.14
CA GLN A 101 -37.15 18.99 -1.24
C GLN A 101 -38.52 18.70 -0.62
N GLU A 102 -38.93 17.42 -0.59
CA GLU A 102 -40.19 16.93 -0.03
C GLU A 102 -40.04 16.43 1.42
N ALA A 103 -38.79 16.29 1.93
CA ALA A 103 -38.50 15.75 3.25
C ALA A 103 -38.92 16.70 4.39
N GLU A 104 -39.47 16.16 5.48
CA GLU A 104 -39.63 16.90 6.73
C GLU A 104 -38.39 16.86 7.61
N MET A 105 -37.60 15.79 7.50
CA MET A 105 -36.32 15.64 8.17
C MET A 105 -35.39 14.79 7.32
N ILE A 106 -34.11 15.10 7.35
CA ILE A 106 -33.06 14.29 6.74
C ILE A 106 -32.21 13.66 7.83
N ILE A 107 -31.87 12.37 7.65
CA ILE A 107 -30.88 11.68 8.47
C ILE A 107 -29.65 11.44 7.60
N ASN A 108 -28.57 12.12 7.94
CA ASN A 108 -27.26 11.92 7.32
C ASN A 108 -26.65 10.61 7.84
N CYS A 109 -26.59 9.61 6.99
CA CYS A 109 -26.03 8.28 7.24
C CYS A 109 -24.73 8.04 6.50
N GLY A 110 -23.94 9.11 6.22
CA GLY A 110 -22.59 9.00 5.66
C GLY A 110 -21.65 8.26 6.61
N ASP A 111 -20.56 7.73 6.07
CA ASP A 111 -19.54 7.05 6.88
C ASP A 111 -19.03 7.99 8.01
N ALA A 112 -18.62 7.41 9.14
CA ALA A 112 -18.26 8.15 10.36
C ALA A 112 -16.86 8.75 10.27
N GLY A 113 -16.66 9.74 9.40
CA GLY A 113 -15.38 10.41 9.18
C GLY A 113 -15.50 11.71 8.38
N GLN A 114 -14.37 12.44 8.25
CA GLN A 114 -14.30 13.70 7.49
C GLN A 114 -14.85 13.58 6.07
N GLU A 115 -14.52 12.47 5.38
CA GLU A 115 -14.91 12.26 3.99
C GLU A 115 -16.41 12.02 3.84
N GLY A 116 -16.98 11.12 4.67
CA GLY A 116 -18.42 10.84 4.66
C GLY A 116 -19.24 12.06 5.03
N GLU A 117 -18.76 12.89 5.98
CA GLU A 117 -19.39 14.15 6.32
C GLU A 117 -19.36 15.16 5.16
N LEU A 118 -18.21 15.29 4.48
CA LEU A 118 -18.04 16.18 3.34
C LEU A 118 -18.94 15.79 2.16
N ILE A 119 -18.96 14.48 1.80
CA ILE A 119 -19.77 13.94 0.70
C ILE A 119 -21.23 14.28 0.92
N GLN A 120 -21.77 13.96 2.07
CA GLN A 120 -23.19 14.14 2.35
C GLN A 120 -23.58 15.62 2.46
N ARG A 121 -22.75 16.44 3.11
CA ARG A 121 -23.00 17.90 3.21
C ARG A 121 -23.02 18.58 1.85
N TRP A 122 -22.11 18.21 0.96
CA TRP A 122 -22.09 18.78 -0.39
C TRP A 122 -23.34 18.39 -1.19
N VAL A 123 -23.80 17.15 -1.06
CA VAL A 123 -25.03 16.70 -1.74
C VAL A 123 -26.25 17.41 -1.19
N MET A 124 -26.42 17.50 0.15
CA MET A 124 -27.52 18.23 0.79
C MET A 124 -27.51 19.72 0.42
N GLN A 125 -26.34 20.35 0.41
CA GLN A 125 -26.17 21.74 0.00
C GLN A 125 -26.54 21.94 -1.49
N LYS A 126 -26.12 21.04 -2.37
CA LYS A 126 -26.40 21.12 -3.79
C LYS A 126 -27.88 20.86 -4.10
N ALA A 127 -28.52 19.95 -3.35
CA ALA A 127 -29.95 19.66 -3.43
C ALA A 127 -30.83 20.77 -2.83
N GLY A 128 -30.23 21.76 -2.14
CA GLY A 128 -30.98 22.86 -1.52
C GLY A 128 -31.85 22.41 -0.34
N ALA A 129 -31.43 21.41 0.41
CA ALA A 129 -32.14 20.90 1.59
C ALA A 129 -32.37 22.01 2.63
N LYS A 130 -33.62 22.16 3.12
CA LYS A 130 -34.02 23.20 4.08
C LYS A 130 -34.55 22.64 5.39
N CYS A 131 -34.90 21.38 5.44
CA CYS A 131 -35.45 20.71 6.62
C CYS A 131 -34.37 20.44 7.67
N PRO A 132 -34.72 20.13 8.93
CA PRO A 132 -33.80 19.71 9.96
C PRO A 132 -33.00 18.47 9.54
N VAL A 133 -31.73 18.42 9.93
CA VAL A 133 -30.84 17.31 9.64
C VAL A 133 -30.32 16.70 10.93
N LYS A 134 -30.47 15.39 11.08
CA LYS A 134 -29.87 14.59 12.14
C LYS A 134 -28.73 13.74 11.57
N ARG A 135 -27.84 13.28 12.43
CA ARG A 135 -26.66 12.49 12.07
C ARG A 135 -26.72 11.10 12.71
N LEU A 136 -26.71 10.06 11.89
CA LEU A 136 -26.42 8.69 12.31
C LEU A 136 -24.90 8.51 12.39
N TRP A 137 -24.35 8.31 13.59
CA TRP A 137 -22.92 8.14 13.81
C TRP A 137 -22.63 6.72 14.32
N ILE A 138 -22.23 5.84 13.42
CA ILE A 138 -21.94 4.43 13.71
C ILE A 138 -20.67 3.99 12.97
N SER A 139 -19.89 3.11 13.59
CA SER A 139 -18.67 2.51 13.03
C SER A 139 -18.85 1.03 12.64
N SER A 140 -20.07 0.52 12.78
CA SER A 140 -20.46 -0.85 12.42
C SER A 140 -21.84 -0.83 11.74
N LEU A 141 -22.01 -1.72 10.74
CA LEU A 141 -23.26 -1.89 10.00
C LEU A 141 -24.06 -3.12 10.45
N THR A 142 -23.86 -3.55 11.68
CA THR A 142 -24.68 -4.63 12.27
C THR A 142 -26.06 -4.10 12.56
N GLU A 143 -27.07 -4.97 12.51
CA GLU A 143 -28.46 -4.60 12.81
C GLU A 143 -28.59 -3.90 14.16
N GLU A 144 -27.89 -4.41 15.18
CA GLU A 144 -27.86 -3.84 16.53
C GLU A 144 -27.24 -2.42 16.50
N ALA A 145 -26.07 -2.23 15.90
CA ALA A 145 -25.43 -0.93 15.82
C ALA A 145 -26.27 0.10 15.06
N ILE A 146 -26.96 -0.31 13.99
CA ILE A 146 -27.89 0.56 13.27
C ILE A 146 -29.08 0.94 14.15
N ARG A 147 -29.73 -0.01 14.86
CA ARG A 147 -30.84 0.27 15.76
C ARG A 147 -30.45 1.23 16.88
N ASP A 148 -29.33 0.97 17.53
CA ASP A 148 -28.81 1.82 18.60
C ASP A 148 -28.47 3.22 18.09
N GLY A 149 -27.89 3.30 16.89
CA GLY A 149 -27.56 4.58 16.24
C GLY A 149 -28.81 5.40 15.93
N PHE A 150 -29.90 4.77 15.44
CA PHE A 150 -31.17 5.44 15.19
C PHE A 150 -31.89 5.84 16.48
N ALA A 151 -31.71 5.11 17.57
CA ALA A 151 -32.19 5.50 18.88
C ALA A 151 -31.42 6.70 19.47
N ASN A 152 -30.19 6.95 19.02
CA ASN A 152 -29.28 7.95 19.54
C ASN A 152 -28.79 8.93 18.45
N LEU A 153 -29.69 9.37 17.56
CA LEU A 153 -29.36 10.34 16.51
C LEU A 153 -28.83 11.63 17.10
N LYS A 154 -27.74 12.14 16.54
CA LYS A 154 -27.08 13.39 16.95
C LYS A 154 -27.51 14.57 16.09
N ASP A 155 -27.28 15.77 16.60
CA ASP A 155 -27.48 16.97 15.81
C ASP A 155 -26.37 17.15 14.78
N GLN A 156 -26.76 17.50 13.55
CA GLN A 156 -25.79 17.74 12.46
C GLN A 156 -24.80 18.86 12.80
N ALA A 157 -25.21 19.82 13.63
CA ALA A 157 -24.37 20.93 14.07
C ALA A 157 -23.15 20.50 14.91
N GLU A 158 -23.24 19.37 15.61
CA GLU A 158 -22.12 18.83 16.40
C GLU A 158 -20.94 18.48 15.51
N PHE A 159 -21.19 18.13 14.24
CA PHE A 159 -20.20 17.72 13.25
C PHE A 159 -19.71 18.86 12.34
N GLN A 160 -20.03 20.12 12.67
CA GLN A 160 -19.58 21.26 11.91
C GLN A 160 -18.04 21.35 11.82
N PRO A 161 -17.26 21.14 12.90
CA PRO A 161 -15.80 21.17 12.81
C PRO A 161 -15.23 20.04 11.97
N LEU A 162 -15.84 18.87 11.97
CA LEU A 162 -15.45 17.74 11.12
C LEU A 162 -15.64 18.07 9.64
N TYR A 163 -16.79 18.69 9.30
CA TYR A 163 -17.05 19.20 7.95
C TYR A 163 -16.05 20.26 7.53
N GLU A 164 -15.74 21.22 8.41
CA GLU A 164 -14.77 22.30 8.13
C GLU A 164 -13.36 21.73 7.88
N ALA A 165 -12.94 20.73 8.62
CA ALA A 165 -11.67 20.03 8.38
C ALA A 165 -11.65 19.33 7.01
N GLY A 166 -12.72 18.58 6.67
CA GLY A 166 -12.86 17.94 5.37
C GLY A 166 -12.88 18.93 4.20
N LEU A 167 -13.63 20.02 4.34
CA LEU A 167 -13.71 21.11 3.36
C LEU A 167 -12.36 21.80 3.18
N SER A 168 -11.67 22.11 4.28
CA SER A 168 -10.35 22.76 4.27
C SER A 168 -9.31 21.89 3.56
N ARG A 169 -9.34 20.58 3.78
CA ARG A 169 -8.52 19.62 3.06
C ARG A 169 -8.80 19.67 1.56
N ALA A 170 -10.07 19.60 1.15
CA ALA A 170 -10.46 19.59 -0.26
C ALA A 170 -10.05 20.89 -0.96
N ILE A 171 -10.26 22.04 -0.33
CA ILE A 171 -9.84 23.36 -0.84
C ILE A 171 -8.31 23.42 -0.93
N GLY A 172 -7.61 22.90 0.07
CA GLY A 172 -6.15 22.87 0.10
C GLY A 172 -5.57 22.07 -1.05
N ASP A 173 -6.00 20.84 -1.21
CA ASP A 173 -5.52 19.96 -2.26
C ASP A 173 -5.87 20.51 -3.66
N TRP A 174 -7.04 21.14 -3.84
CA TRP A 174 -7.39 21.85 -5.07
C TRP A 174 -6.46 23.06 -5.33
N THR A 175 -6.29 23.94 -4.33
CA THR A 175 -5.53 25.18 -4.48
C THR A 175 -4.06 24.90 -4.80
N LEU A 176 -3.44 23.99 -4.04
CA LEU A 176 -2.06 23.58 -4.29
C LEU A 176 -1.94 22.84 -5.63
N GLY A 177 -2.78 21.84 -5.85
CA GLY A 177 -2.70 20.98 -7.03
C GLY A 177 -2.90 21.73 -8.34
N MET A 178 -3.92 22.62 -8.42
CA MET A 178 -4.21 23.38 -9.64
C MET A 178 -3.12 24.42 -9.94
N ASN A 179 -2.68 25.16 -8.93
CA ASN A 179 -1.67 26.21 -9.13
C ASN A 179 -0.29 25.61 -9.43
N ALA A 180 0.19 24.68 -8.60
CA ALA A 180 1.51 24.09 -8.79
C ALA A 180 1.59 23.28 -10.09
N THR A 181 0.57 22.47 -10.41
CA THR A 181 0.56 21.71 -11.67
C THR A 181 0.63 22.61 -12.90
N ARG A 182 -0.17 23.67 -12.97
CA ARG A 182 -0.11 24.61 -14.11
C ARG A 182 1.21 25.34 -14.17
N LEU A 183 1.69 25.82 -13.03
CA LEU A 183 2.94 26.56 -12.91
C LEU A 183 4.13 25.75 -13.42
N TYR A 184 4.35 24.56 -12.87
CA TYR A 184 5.47 23.69 -13.26
C TYR A 184 5.32 23.21 -14.71
N THR A 185 4.11 22.89 -15.16
CA THR A 185 3.85 22.50 -16.54
C THR A 185 4.20 23.62 -17.54
N LEU A 186 3.78 24.86 -17.28
CA LEU A 186 4.03 26.00 -18.17
C LEU A 186 5.51 26.43 -18.14
N LYS A 187 6.14 26.37 -16.98
CA LYS A 187 7.51 26.82 -16.78
C LYS A 187 8.54 25.82 -17.31
N TYR A 188 8.33 24.52 -17.01
CA TYR A 188 9.34 23.48 -17.25
C TYR A 188 8.87 22.35 -18.17
N GLY A 189 7.58 22.24 -18.47
CA GLY A 189 7.04 21.21 -19.34
C GLY A 189 7.37 21.39 -20.80
N GLN A 190 7.40 20.28 -21.57
CA GLN A 190 7.60 20.23 -23.00
C GLN A 190 6.53 19.38 -23.66
N ASN A 191 6.30 19.55 -24.96
CA ASN A 191 5.46 18.70 -25.80
C ASN A 191 4.06 18.39 -25.19
N LYS A 192 3.42 19.39 -24.54
CA LYS A 192 2.13 19.25 -23.88
C LYS A 192 2.11 18.26 -22.69
N GLN A 193 3.27 17.83 -22.19
CA GLN A 193 3.36 17.00 -21.00
C GLN A 193 2.92 17.78 -19.77
N VAL A 194 1.98 17.22 -19.01
CA VAL A 194 1.52 17.82 -17.75
C VAL A 194 2.42 17.38 -16.61
N LEU A 195 3.05 18.32 -15.93
CA LEU A 195 3.86 18.10 -14.73
C LEU A 195 2.97 18.26 -13.49
N SER A 196 2.30 17.18 -13.10
CA SER A 196 1.40 17.22 -11.94
C SER A 196 2.18 17.25 -10.62
N ILE A 197 1.80 18.21 -9.78
CA ILE A 197 2.31 18.42 -8.42
C ILE A 197 1.17 18.22 -7.43
N GLY A 198 1.44 17.58 -6.30
CA GLY A 198 0.44 17.38 -5.27
C GLY A 198 1.06 16.97 -3.94
N ARG A 199 0.38 17.31 -2.85
CA ARG A 199 0.82 17.11 -1.47
C ARG A 199 1.22 15.67 -1.11
N VAL A 200 0.63 14.67 -1.76
CA VAL A 200 0.93 13.25 -1.54
C VAL A 200 1.73 12.66 -2.70
N GLN A 201 1.39 13.01 -3.92
CA GLN A 201 2.02 12.48 -5.13
C GLN A 201 3.50 12.86 -5.22
N THR A 202 3.83 14.12 -4.95
CA THR A 202 5.22 14.62 -5.07
C THR A 202 6.16 14.00 -4.05
N PRO A 203 5.86 13.93 -2.73
CA PRO A 203 6.72 13.24 -1.79
C PRO A 203 6.79 11.73 -2.05
N THR A 204 5.75 11.09 -2.57
CA THR A 204 5.82 9.68 -2.97
C THR A 204 6.82 9.47 -4.11
N LEU A 205 6.85 10.35 -5.12
CA LEU A 205 7.87 10.34 -6.17
C LEU A 205 9.27 10.60 -5.60
N ALA A 206 9.39 11.57 -4.69
CA ALA A 206 10.65 11.92 -4.05
C ALA A 206 11.29 10.75 -3.29
N LEU A 207 10.49 9.90 -2.62
CA LEU A 207 10.98 8.67 -1.98
C LEU A 207 11.66 7.75 -2.99
N ILE A 208 11.06 7.55 -4.18
CA ILE A 208 11.62 6.67 -5.22
C ILE A 208 12.89 7.27 -5.80
N VAL A 209 12.89 8.58 -6.10
CA VAL A 209 14.05 9.30 -6.65
C VAL A 209 15.21 9.27 -5.66
N LYS A 210 14.98 9.59 -4.38
CA LYS A 210 15.99 9.55 -3.33
C LYS A 210 16.60 8.15 -3.20
N ARG A 211 15.77 7.10 -3.15
CA ARG A 211 16.24 5.71 -3.10
C ARG A 211 17.10 5.34 -4.29
N GLN A 212 16.73 5.79 -5.49
CA GLN A 212 17.52 5.55 -6.69
C GLN A 212 18.88 6.25 -6.62
N GLN A 213 18.92 7.50 -6.16
CA GLN A 213 20.16 8.24 -5.94
C GLN A 213 21.06 7.60 -4.87
N GLU A 214 20.48 7.11 -3.77
CA GLU A 214 21.21 6.33 -2.76
C GLU A 214 21.87 5.09 -3.35
N ILE A 215 21.20 4.39 -4.28
CA ILE A 215 21.75 3.22 -4.96
C ILE A 215 22.83 3.60 -5.96
N GLU A 216 22.61 4.67 -6.74
CA GLU A 216 23.55 5.14 -7.79
C GLU A 216 24.87 5.69 -7.21
N HIS A 217 24.78 6.36 -6.05
CA HIS A 217 25.94 6.94 -5.36
C HIS A 217 26.53 6.01 -4.28
N PHE A 218 25.98 4.81 -4.12
CA PHE A 218 26.47 3.88 -3.12
C PHE A 218 27.87 3.40 -3.46
N VAL A 219 28.79 3.55 -2.51
CA VAL A 219 30.17 3.04 -2.61
C VAL A 219 30.28 1.79 -1.74
N PRO A 220 30.40 0.59 -2.33
CA PRO A 220 30.61 -0.63 -1.57
C PRO A 220 31.89 -0.55 -0.73
N LYS A 221 31.80 -0.87 0.56
CA LYS A 221 32.91 -1.01 1.47
C LYS A 221 33.18 -2.48 1.73
N GLN A 222 34.42 -2.87 1.68
CA GLN A 222 34.86 -4.21 1.98
C GLN A 222 34.99 -4.39 3.50
N TYR A 223 34.63 -5.56 3.99
CA TYR A 223 34.79 -5.98 5.38
C TYR A 223 34.91 -7.49 5.44
N TRP A 224 35.38 -8.01 6.57
CA TRP A 224 35.52 -9.45 6.78
C TRP A 224 34.71 -9.91 8.00
N GLU A 225 34.14 -11.11 7.87
CA GLU A 225 33.45 -11.81 8.95
C GLU A 225 34.28 -13.00 9.39
N LEU A 226 34.71 -12.96 10.66
CA LEU A 226 35.38 -14.09 11.28
C LEU A 226 34.31 -15.05 11.81
N LYS A 227 34.36 -16.32 11.34
CA LYS A 227 33.47 -17.40 11.76
C LYS A 227 34.29 -18.59 12.21
N THR A 228 33.63 -19.52 12.90
CA THR A 228 34.23 -20.81 13.16
C THR A 228 33.18 -21.92 13.11
N VAL A 229 33.59 -23.12 12.71
CA VAL A 229 32.75 -24.31 12.73
C VAL A 229 33.19 -25.18 13.90
N TYR A 230 32.29 -25.42 14.83
CA TYR A 230 32.48 -26.31 15.96
C TYR A 230 31.30 -27.30 16.05
N ARG A 231 31.55 -28.59 16.05
CA ARG A 231 30.52 -29.62 16.01
C ARG A 231 29.46 -29.38 14.94
N ASP A 232 29.90 -29.24 13.70
CA ASP A 232 29.05 -28.92 12.49
C ASP A 232 28.16 -27.68 12.63
N THR A 233 28.42 -26.84 13.61
CA THR A 233 27.67 -25.60 13.84
C THR A 233 28.54 -24.36 13.57
N VAL A 234 28.03 -23.44 12.76
CA VAL A 234 28.74 -22.22 12.41
C VAL A 234 28.48 -21.14 13.46
N PHE A 235 29.54 -20.70 14.10
CA PHE A 235 29.54 -19.56 15.04
C PHE A 235 30.13 -18.33 14.36
N SER A 236 29.55 -17.17 14.58
CA SER A 236 30.06 -15.89 14.09
C SER A 236 30.69 -15.12 15.22
N ALA A 237 31.86 -14.51 14.98
CA ALA A 237 32.51 -13.65 15.95
C ALA A 237 31.57 -12.49 16.36
N ILE A 238 31.58 -12.16 17.64
CA ILE A 238 30.82 -11.03 18.15
C ILE A 238 31.58 -9.76 17.78
N VAL A 239 30.93 -8.88 17.01
CA VAL A 239 31.48 -7.60 16.58
C VAL A 239 30.88 -6.50 17.49
N ARG A 240 31.73 -5.54 17.91
CA ARG A 240 31.27 -4.36 18.67
C ARG A 240 30.33 -3.53 17.79
N LYS A 241 29.31 -2.99 18.40
CA LYS A 241 28.45 -2.03 17.73
C LYS A 241 29.18 -0.72 17.51
N SER A 242 28.99 -0.11 16.34
CA SER A 242 29.47 1.24 16.09
C SER A 242 28.68 2.27 16.93
N ASP A 243 29.25 3.45 17.15
CA ASP A 243 28.56 4.54 17.85
C ASP A 243 27.27 4.95 17.12
N GLU A 244 27.24 4.85 15.77
CA GLU A 244 26.07 5.10 14.93
C GLU A 244 24.95 4.07 15.19
N GLU A 245 25.29 2.77 15.27
CA GLU A 245 24.33 1.70 15.57
C GLU A 245 23.77 1.83 17.00
N LEU A 246 24.61 2.25 17.94
CA LEU A 246 24.19 2.51 19.34
C LEU A 246 23.24 3.71 19.43
N ALA A 247 23.51 4.77 18.67
CA ALA A 247 22.65 5.94 18.59
C ALA A 247 21.27 5.59 17.96
N GLU A 248 21.25 4.83 16.87
CA GLU A 248 19.99 4.35 16.24
C GLU A 248 19.18 3.43 17.16
N GLU A 249 19.85 2.57 17.95
CA GLU A 249 19.13 1.72 18.93
C GLU A 249 18.54 2.53 20.06
N ALA A 250 19.28 3.53 20.56
CA ALA A 250 18.79 4.43 21.59
C ALA A 250 17.58 5.24 21.12
N GLU A 251 17.54 5.63 19.86
CA GLU A 251 16.39 6.31 19.23
C GLU A 251 15.18 5.35 19.11
N LYS A 252 15.41 4.14 18.65
CA LYS A 252 14.36 3.09 18.56
C LYS A 252 13.79 2.68 19.91
N GLU A 253 14.61 2.72 20.99
CA GLU A 253 14.13 2.48 22.37
C GLU A 253 13.25 3.63 22.89
N LYS A 254 13.58 4.87 22.56
CA LYS A 254 12.74 6.03 22.88
C LYS A 254 11.37 5.95 22.18
N GLU A 255 11.35 5.48 20.93
CA GLU A 255 10.11 5.31 20.15
C GLU A 255 9.19 4.20 20.69
N ASN A 256 9.72 3.19 21.36
CA ASN A 256 8.93 2.07 21.87
C ASN A 256 9.40 1.58 23.24
N PRO A 257 9.12 2.33 24.32
CA PRO A 257 9.56 2.00 25.69
C PRO A 257 9.02 0.66 26.23
N SER A 258 7.94 0.14 25.59
CA SER A 258 7.33 -1.15 25.94
C SER A 258 7.90 -2.34 25.15
N ALA A 259 8.78 -2.12 24.21
CA ALA A 259 9.51 -3.19 23.56
C ALA A 259 10.36 -3.91 24.64
N LYS A 260 10.12 -5.21 24.81
CA LYS A 260 10.90 -6.02 25.76
C LYS A 260 12.37 -5.79 25.48
N LYS A 261 13.11 -5.25 26.48
CA LYS A 261 14.55 -5.06 26.37
C LYS A 261 15.20 -6.34 25.85
N LYS A 262 15.72 -6.28 24.63
CA LYS A 262 16.70 -7.28 24.19
C LYS A 262 17.83 -7.25 25.22
N ILE A 263 18.36 -8.41 25.62
CA ILE A 263 19.55 -8.42 26.47
C ILE A 263 20.60 -7.64 25.68
N GLN A 264 20.87 -6.41 26.13
CA GLN A 264 22.00 -5.65 25.62
C GLN A 264 23.24 -6.44 26.04
N LEU A 265 23.93 -7.06 25.08
CA LEU A 265 25.31 -7.41 25.22
C LEU A 265 26.06 -6.09 25.52
N ASP A 266 26.99 -6.13 26.49
CA ASP A 266 27.80 -4.96 26.78
C ASP A 266 28.30 -4.34 25.46
N ALA A 267 28.09 -3.03 25.29
CA ALA A 267 28.46 -2.32 24.06
C ALA A 267 29.96 -2.48 23.71
N ASN A 268 30.79 -2.78 24.72
CA ASN A 268 32.21 -3.03 24.57
C ASN A 268 32.58 -4.49 24.31
N ARG A 269 31.59 -5.42 24.25
CA ARG A 269 31.83 -6.84 24.06
C ARG A 269 32.11 -7.16 22.60
N GLY A 270 33.14 -7.93 22.34
CA GLY A 270 33.49 -8.39 20.99
C GLY A 270 34.69 -7.68 20.38
N ILE A 271 35.00 -8.07 19.13
CA ILE A 271 36.11 -7.49 18.35
C ILE A 271 35.62 -6.26 17.57
N PRO A 272 36.50 -5.32 17.20
CA PRO A 272 36.14 -4.28 16.21
C PRO A 272 35.72 -4.90 14.88
N GLN A 273 34.94 -4.16 14.08
CA GLN A 273 34.65 -4.58 12.71
C GLN A 273 35.95 -4.70 11.91
N ILE A 274 36.13 -5.83 11.25
CA ILE A 274 37.34 -6.10 10.44
C ILE A 274 37.18 -5.40 9.10
N THR A 275 37.94 -4.32 8.90
CA THR A 275 37.87 -3.49 7.67
C THR A 275 39.05 -3.69 6.72
N ASP A 276 40.06 -4.47 7.12
CA ASP A 276 41.21 -4.83 6.33
C ASP A 276 41.54 -6.34 6.44
N GLU A 277 42.09 -6.87 5.35
CA GLU A 277 42.37 -8.32 5.24
C GLU A 277 43.47 -8.77 6.20
N GLN A 278 44.48 -7.92 6.45
CA GLN A 278 45.62 -8.28 7.27
C GLN A 278 45.19 -8.53 8.73
N THR A 279 44.43 -7.59 9.30
CA THR A 279 43.82 -7.77 10.63
C THR A 279 42.98 -9.04 10.72
N GLY A 280 42.18 -9.31 9.67
CA GLY A 280 41.39 -10.53 9.58
C GLY A 280 42.24 -11.80 9.60
N LYS A 281 43.33 -11.84 8.85
CA LYS A 281 44.29 -12.97 8.81
C LYS A 281 45.01 -13.15 10.15
N GLU A 282 45.43 -12.07 10.78
CA GLU A 282 46.06 -12.12 12.10
C GLU A 282 45.15 -12.72 13.17
N LEU A 283 43.86 -12.30 13.18
CA LEU A 283 42.87 -12.87 14.08
C LEU A 283 42.58 -14.35 13.76
N LEU A 284 42.53 -14.72 12.50
CA LEU A 284 42.33 -16.09 12.05
C LEU A 284 43.48 -17.01 12.50
N GLU A 285 44.74 -16.60 12.25
CA GLU A 285 45.93 -17.38 12.68
C GLU A 285 46.02 -17.51 14.18
N ARG A 286 45.66 -16.46 14.93
CA ARG A 286 45.68 -16.45 16.37
C ARG A 286 44.77 -17.51 16.99
N ILE A 287 43.65 -17.84 16.39
CA ILE A 287 42.67 -18.82 16.89
C ILE A 287 42.78 -20.21 16.25
N ARG A 288 43.56 -20.37 15.17
CA ARG A 288 43.61 -21.57 14.35
C ARG A 288 43.97 -22.85 15.13
N ASN A 289 44.89 -22.76 16.07
CA ASN A 289 45.45 -23.85 16.84
C ASN A 289 45.04 -23.78 18.34
N VAL A 290 44.00 -23.04 18.66
CA VAL A 290 43.46 -22.93 20.00
C VAL A 290 42.13 -23.67 20.07
N ASP A 291 41.85 -24.44 21.08
CA ASP A 291 40.55 -25.10 21.22
C ASP A 291 39.45 -24.08 21.43
N PHE A 292 38.34 -24.32 20.78
CA PHE A 292 37.10 -23.55 21.01
C PHE A 292 36.41 -24.04 22.26
N THR A 293 36.07 -23.13 23.16
CA THR A 293 35.45 -23.47 24.47
C THR A 293 34.10 -22.80 24.58
N VAL A 294 33.03 -23.56 24.86
CA VAL A 294 31.69 -23.00 25.11
C VAL A 294 31.65 -22.35 26.48
N THR A 295 31.47 -21.03 26.51
CA THR A 295 31.46 -20.22 27.71
C THR A 295 30.08 -20.02 28.32
N GLU A 296 29.04 -19.95 27.44
CA GLU A 296 27.67 -19.72 27.89
C GLU A 296 26.67 -20.47 27.01
N VAL A 297 25.68 -21.08 27.62
CA VAL A 297 24.51 -21.66 26.95
C VAL A 297 23.28 -21.11 27.66
N SER A 298 22.44 -20.38 26.90
CA SER A 298 21.21 -19.83 27.43
C SER A 298 20.02 -20.17 26.54
N SER A 299 18.91 -20.54 27.16
CA SER A 299 17.67 -20.88 26.46
C SER A 299 16.52 -20.02 26.99
N LYS A 300 15.77 -19.39 26.11
CA LYS A 300 14.62 -18.57 26.45
C LYS A 300 13.39 -19.01 25.71
N LYS A 301 12.32 -19.27 26.45
CA LYS A 301 11.00 -19.52 25.88
C LYS A 301 10.35 -18.20 25.49
N GLY A 302 9.76 -18.16 24.31
CA GLY A 302 9.03 -17.03 23.80
C GLY A 302 7.68 -17.43 23.21
N THR A 303 6.81 -16.45 23.01
CA THR A 303 5.54 -16.62 22.32
C THR A 303 5.44 -15.64 21.15
N GLU A 304 4.83 -16.07 20.06
CA GLU A 304 4.58 -15.26 18.88
C GLU A 304 3.09 -15.27 18.62
N ALA A 305 2.48 -14.08 18.72
CA ALA A 305 1.06 -13.91 18.46
C ALA A 305 0.75 -14.07 16.96
N PRO A 306 -0.49 -14.46 16.59
CA PRO A 306 -0.90 -14.49 15.19
C PRO A 306 -0.76 -13.11 14.54
N PRO A 307 -0.52 -13.07 13.22
CA PRO A 307 -0.47 -11.82 12.51
C PRO A 307 -1.82 -11.11 12.58
N ARG A 308 -1.79 -9.76 12.65
CA ARG A 308 -3.01 -8.94 12.71
C ARG A 308 -3.89 -9.15 11.49
N LEU A 309 -5.18 -8.88 11.62
CA LEU A 309 -6.10 -8.82 10.49
C LEU A 309 -5.63 -7.80 9.45
N PHE A 310 -6.26 -7.83 8.28
CA PHE A 310 -5.91 -6.91 7.21
C PHE A 310 -6.67 -5.59 7.29
N ASP A 311 -5.94 -4.49 7.16
CA ASP A 311 -6.39 -3.27 6.53
C ASP A 311 -6.10 -3.33 5.02
N LEU A 312 -6.50 -2.29 4.27
CA LEU A 312 -6.27 -2.27 2.82
C LEU A 312 -4.77 -2.28 2.48
N THR A 313 -3.96 -1.50 3.17
CA THR A 313 -2.52 -1.38 2.88
C THR A 313 -1.80 -2.70 3.13
N SER A 314 -2.02 -3.34 4.26
CA SER A 314 -1.39 -4.63 4.58
C SER A 314 -1.84 -5.74 3.63
N LEU A 315 -3.10 -5.74 3.16
CA LEU A 315 -3.57 -6.67 2.16
C LEU A 315 -2.87 -6.44 0.80
N GLN A 316 -2.75 -5.19 0.36
CA GLN A 316 -2.03 -4.82 -0.87
C GLN A 316 -0.56 -5.23 -0.81
N VAL A 317 0.10 -5.00 0.34
CA VAL A 317 1.49 -5.41 0.58
C VAL A 317 1.64 -6.93 0.47
N GLU A 318 0.76 -7.70 1.11
CA GLU A 318 0.82 -9.16 1.09
C GLU A 318 0.54 -9.73 -0.31
N CYS A 319 -0.46 -9.20 -1.02
CA CYS A 319 -0.76 -9.59 -2.40
C CYS A 319 0.38 -9.25 -3.37
N ASN A 320 1.04 -8.11 -3.19
CA ASN A 320 2.19 -7.73 -4.02
C ASN A 320 3.38 -8.68 -3.78
N LYS A 321 3.67 -9.00 -2.52
CA LYS A 321 4.75 -9.93 -2.15
C LYS A 321 4.52 -11.33 -2.69
N LYS A 322 3.34 -11.92 -2.44
CA LYS A 322 3.04 -13.31 -2.78
C LYS A 322 2.69 -13.53 -4.24
N PHE A 323 1.96 -12.59 -4.84
CA PHE A 323 1.37 -12.77 -6.17
C PHE A 323 1.85 -11.75 -7.20
N SER A 324 2.65 -10.76 -6.79
CA SER A 324 3.08 -9.62 -7.62
C SER A 324 1.91 -8.78 -8.15
N TYR A 325 0.75 -8.80 -7.46
CA TYR A 325 -0.39 -7.93 -7.79
C TYR A 325 -0.05 -6.48 -7.47
N SER A 326 -0.51 -5.55 -8.32
CA SER A 326 -0.40 -4.13 -8.01
C SER A 326 -1.36 -3.72 -6.89
N ALA A 327 -1.11 -2.57 -6.28
CA ALA A 327 -2.00 -2.01 -5.27
C ALA A 327 -3.41 -1.78 -5.82
N ASP A 328 -3.51 -1.27 -7.07
CA ASP A 328 -4.78 -1.03 -7.75
C ASP A 328 -5.51 -2.35 -8.07
N MET A 329 -4.79 -3.33 -8.64
CA MET A 329 -5.35 -4.66 -8.90
C MET A 329 -5.89 -5.32 -7.63
N THR A 330 -5.15 -5.23 -6.52
CA THR A 330 -5.61 -5.77 -5.23
C THR A 330 -6.87 -5.06 -4.75
N LEU A 331 -6.94 -3.73 -4.89
CA LEU A 331 -8.13 -2.96 -4.54
C LEU A 331 -9.34 -3.38 -5.39
N GLN A 332 -9.18 -3.58 -6.68
CA GLN A 332 -10.26 -4.05 -7.57
C GLN A 332 -10.74 -5.45 -7.17
N LEU A 333 -9.83 -6.37 -6.85
CA LEU A 333 -10.16 -7.74 -6.45
C LEU A 333 -10.93 -7.76 -5.13
N ILE A 334 -10.46 -7.04 -4.10
CA ILE A 334 -11.17 -7.00 -2.82
C ILE A 334 -12.49 -6.23 -2.91
N GLN A 335 -12.59 -5.22 -3.76
CA GLN A 335 -13.85 -4.54 -4.05
C GLN A 335 -14.87 -5.52 -4.66
N SER A 336 -14.45 -6.37 -5.61
CA SER A 336 -15.29 -7.42 -6.19
C SER A 336 -15.74 -8.45 -5.13
N LEU A 337 -14.85 -8.86 -4.23
CA LEU A 337 -15.21 -9.78 -3.12
C LEU A 337 -16.24 -9.16 -2.16
N TYR A 338 -16.11 -7.86 -1.89
CA TYR A 338 -17.09 -7.10 -1.11
C TYR A 338 -18.47 -7.04 -1.83
N GLU A 339 -18.49 -6.74 -3.12
CA GLU A 339 -19.74 -6.68 -3.92
C GLU A 339 -20.42 -8.05 -4.02
N LYS A 340 -19.64 -9.13 -4.05
CA LYS A 340 -20.11 -10.53 -3.94
C LYS A 340 -20.51 -10.91 -2.52
N LYS A 341 -20.39 -10.00 -1.55
CA LYS A 341 -20.74 -10.18 -0.13
C LYS A 341 -19.95 -11.28 0.59
N VAL A 342 -18.78 -11.67 0.09
CA VAL A 342 -17.94 -12.69 0.72
C VAL A 342 -16.87 -12.10 1.64
N ALA A 343 -16.55 -10.82 1.49
CA ALA A 343 -15.65 -10.05 2.37
C ALA A 343 -16.29 -8.75 2.81
N THR A 344 -15.83 -8.19 3.92
CA THR A 344 -16.28 -6.89 4.45
C THR A 344 -15.71 -5.73 3.64
N TYR A 345 -16.08 -4.49 3.97
CA TYR A 345 -15.70 -3.30 3.23
C TYR A 345 -14.17 -3.15 3.13
N PRO A 346 -13.61 -2.89 1.93
CA PRO A 346 -12.18 -3.01 1.69
C PRO A 346 -11.35 -1.77 2.03
N ARG A 347 -11.95 -0.56 2.04
CA ARG A 347 -11.18 0.68 2.18
C ARG A 347 -11.05 1.10 3.63
N VAL A 348 -10.42 0.23 4.41
CA VAL A 348 -10.25 0.40 5.86
C VAL A 348 -8.79 0.65 6.21
N ASP A 349 -8.55 1.37 7.30
CA ASP A 349 -7.24 1.78 7.83
C ASP A 349 -6.89 1.09 9.15
N THR A 350 -7.78 0.24 9.67
CA THR A 350 -7.58 -0.49 10.92
C THR A 350 -7.44 -1.99 10.71
N THR A 351 -6.67 -2.62 11.58
CA THR A 351 -6.50 -4.08 11.69
C THR A 351 -7.30 -4.68 12.85
N PHE A 352 -8.21 -3.91 13.44
CA PHE A 352 -8.99 -4.30 14.61
C PHE A 352 -10.47 -4.53 14.27
N LEU A 353 -11.14 -5.30 15.10
CA LEU A 353 -12.59 -5.51 15.08
C LEU A 353 -13.22 -4.78 16.27
N SER A 354 -14.45 -4.32 16.08
CA SER A 354 -15.30 -3.85 17.16
C SER A 354 -15.89 -5.03 17.95
N ASP A 355 -16.24 -4.79 19.20
CA ASP A 355 -16.71 -5.82 20.12
C ASP A 355 -18.03 -6.50 19.68
N ASP A 356 -18.87 -5.79 18.94
CA ASP A 356 -20.14 -6.29 18.36
C ASP A 356 -19.96 -7.33 17.25
N ILE A 357 -18.74 -7.43 16.68
CA ILE A 357 -18.38 -8.47 15.71
C ILE A 357 -18.07 -9.80 16.39
N TYR A 358 -17.59 -9.77 17.66
CA TYR A 358 -17.16 -11.00 18.34
C TYR A 358 -18.27 -12.08 18.41
N PRO A 359 -19.52 -11.80 18.78
CA PRO A 359 -20.59 -12.79 18.80
C PRO A 359 -20.89 -13.43 17.44
N LYS A 360 -20.53 -12.76 16.35
CA LYS A 360 -20.77 -13.23 14.98
C LYS A 360 -19.64 -14.14 14.46
N CYS A 361 -18.46 -14.09 15.08
CA CYS A 361 -17.28 -14.84 14.62
C CYS A 361 -17.51 -16.36 14.52
N PRO A 362 -18.20 -17.04 15.45
CA PRO A 362 -18.49 -18.46 15.31
C PRO A 362 -19.24 -18.79 14.01
N LYS A 363 -20.29 -18.03 13.70
CA LYS A 363 -21.09 -18.20 12.49
C LYS A 363 -20.29 -17.92 11.22
N ILE A 364 -19.38 -16.92 11.25
CA ILE A 364 -18.48 -16.63 10.14
C ILE A 364 -17.55 -17.81 9.90
N LEU A 365 -16.95 -18.39 10.96
CA LEU A 365 -16.06 -19.55 10.86
C LEU A 365 -16.79 -20.79 10.33
N GLU A 366 -18.04 -21.04 10.74
CA GLU A 366 -18.88 -22.13 10.22
C GLU A 366 -19.16 -21.99 8.71
N GLY A 367 -19.28 -20.75 8.23
CA GLY A 367 -19.47 -20.44 6.82
C GLY A 367 -18.24 -20.69 5.95
N LEU A 368 -17.04 -20.81 6.54
CA LEU A 368 -15.77 -21.07 5.83
C LEU A 368 -15.55 -22.56 5.56
N LYS A 369 -16.47 -23.23 4.85
CA LYS A 369 -16.47 -24.69 4.65
C LYS A 369 -15.20 -25.21 3.98
N ASP A 370 -14.62 -24.49 3.05
CA ASP A 370 -13.38 -24.87 2.35
C ASP A 370 -12.16 -24.86 3.29
N TYR A 371 -12.30 -24.26 4.47
CA TYR A 371 -11.27 -24.19 5.52
C TYR A 371 -11.57 -25.09 6.72
N ALA A 372 -12.46 -26.10 6.56
CA ALA A 372 -12.89 -26.98 7.64
C ALA A 372 -11.70 -27.65 8.36
N VAL A 373 -10.62 -27.95 7.64
CA VAL A 373 -9.37 -28.49 8.22
C VAL A 373 -8.81 -27.63 9.36
N TYR A 374 -9.08 -26.32 9.35
CA TYR A 374 -8.65 -25.37 10.39
C TYR A 374 -9.80 -25.00 11.32
N THR A 375 -11.01 -24.77 10.80
CA THR A 375 -12.14 -24.28 11.61
C THR A 375 -12.72 -25.34 12.53
N THR A 376 -12.62 -26.64 12.19
CA THR A 376 -13.07 -27.75 13.05
C THR A 376 -12.36 -27.75 14.42
N ALA A 377 -11.09 -27.38 14.47
CA ALA A 377 -10.34 -27.30 15.73
C ALA A 377 -10.87 -26.20 16.69
N LEU A 378 -11.62 -25.22 16.17
CA LEU A 378 -12.22 -24.12 16.90
C LEU A 378 -13.71 -24.37 17.24
N SER A 379 -14.35 -25.33 16.55
CA SER A 379 -15.77 -25.62 16.70
C SER A 379 -16.10 -26.11 18.12
N GLY A 380 -17.21 -25.62 18.68
CA GLY A 380 -17.68 -26.01 20.02
C GLY A 380 -16.83 -25.49 21.17
N LYS A 381 -15.82 -24.64 20.93
CA LYS A 381 -14.98 -24.02 21.95
C LYS A 381 -15.22 -22.50 22.02
N PRO A 382 -15.08 -21.89 23.21
CA PRO A 382 -15.05 -20.43 23.29
C PRO A 382 -13.87 -19.89 22.47
N LEU A 383 -14.15 -18.94 21.57
CA LEU A 383 -13.12 -18.29 20.78
C LEU A 383 -12.26 -17.37 21.67
N ILE A 384 -10.98 -17.27 21.36
CA ILE A 384 -10.06 -16.35 22.05
C ILE A 384 -10.46 -14.91 21.71
N LYS A 385 -10.93 -14.13 22.71
CA LYS A 385 -11.16 -12.69 22.57
C LYS A 385 -9.93 -11.91 23.02
N SER A 386 -9.06 -11.59 22.08
CA SER A 386 -7.83 -10.84 22.36
C SER A 386 -8.01 -9.34 22.15
N LYS A 387 -7.56 -8.50 23.09
CA LYS A 387 -7.46 -7.04 22.89
C LYS A 387 -6.55 -6.63 21.72
N LYS A 388 -5.71 -7.53 21.19
CA LYS A 388 -4.92 -7.30 19.99
C LYS A 388 -5.76 -7.41 18.71
N VAL A 389 -6.99 -7.91 18.81
CA VAL A 389 -7.94 -8.13 17.70
C VAL A 389 -9.19 -7.29 17.89
N PHE A 390 -9.76 -7.27 19.11
CA PHE A 390 -11.00 -6.56 19.44
C PHE A 390 -10.69 -5.35 20.31
N ASP A 391 -10.83 -4.15 19.73
CA ASP A 391 -10.60 -2.88 20.41
C ASP A 391 -11.38 -1.77 19.72
N ASN A 392 -12.51 -1.38 20.33
CA ASN A 392 -13.38 -0.32 19.82
C ASN A 392 -12.66 1.03 19.64
N SER A 393 -11.66 1.33 20.47
CA SER A 393 -10.91 2.59 20.37
C SER A 393 -9.99 2.68 19.15
N LYS A 394 -9.77 1.55 18.46
CA LYS A 394 -8.95 1.42 17.25
C LYS A 394 -9.77 1.22 15.97
N VAL A 395 -11.08 1.26 16.09
CA VAL A 395 -12.02 1.19 14.94
C VAL A 395 -12.64 2.57 14.78
N THR A 396 -12.39 3.19 13.63
CA THR A 396 -12.93 4.51 13.27
C THR A 396 -14.22 4.35 12.48
N ASP A 397 -14.12 4.36 11.14
CA ASP A 397 -15.26 4.30 10.23
C ASP A 397 -15.72 2.86 9.98
N HIS A 398 -14.78 1.94 9.84
CA HIS A 398 -15.01 0.52 9.55
C HIS A 398 -13.96 -0.34 10.26
N HIS A 399 -14.35 -1.59 10.60
CA HIS A 399 -13.43 -2.58 11.15
C HIS A 399 -12.55 -3.23 10.07
N ALA A 400 -11.57 -4.03 10.47
CA ALA A 400 -10.64 -4.75 9.60
C ALA A 400 -11.37 -5.61 8.54
N ILE A 401 -10.67 -5.93 7.45
CA ILE A 401 -11.17 -6.79 6.37
C ILE A 401 -11.24 -8.23 6.86
N ILE A 402 -12.44 -8.80 6.88
CA ILE A 402 -12.70 -10.19 7.27
C ILE A 402 -13.67 -10.87 6.30
N PRO A 403 -13.77 -12.21 6.29
CA PRO A 403 -14.85 -12.92 5.59
C PRO A 403 -16.20 -12.59 6.25
N THR A 404 -17.29 -12.73 5.49
CA THR A 404 -18.65 -12.54 5.99
C THR A 404 -19.31 -13.85 6.46
N GLY A 405 -18.69 -15.00 6.16
CA GLY A 405 -19.29 -16.32 6.37
C GLY A 405 -20.18 -16.78 5.20
N VAL A 406 -20.38 -15.95 4.19
CA VAL A 406 -21.03 -16.38 2.93
C VAL A 406 -20.07 -17.25 2.14
N GLN A 407 -20.56 -18.44 1.72
CA GLN A 407 -19.76 -19.36 0.90
C GLN A 407 -19.42 -18.72 -0.44
N PRO A 408 -18.12 -18.61 -0.81
CA PRO A 408 -17.72 -18.03 -2.07
C PRO A 408 -18.22 -18.83 -3.27
N GLN A 409 -18.83 -18.14 -4.26
CA GLN A 409 -19.24 -18.75 -5.52
C GLN A 409 -18.80 -17.88 -6.68
N GLY A 410 -18.40 -18.52 -7.80
CA GLY A 410 -18.03 -17.80 -9.03
C GLY A 410 -16.83 -16.88 -8.89
N LEU A 411 -15.88 -17.19 -8.00
CA LEU A 411 -14.65 -16.42 -7.85
C LEU A 411 -13.64 -16.82 -8.94
N SER A 412 -13.00 -15.82 -9.54
CA SER A 412 -11.81 -16.01 -10.36
C SER A 412 -10.65 -16.53 -9.50
N ASP A 413 -9.62 -17.10 -10.13
CA ASP A 413 -8.46 -17.61 -9.38
C ASP A 413 -7.70 -16.51 -8.66
N MET A 414 -7.71 -15.29 -9.18
CA MET A 414 -7.11 -14.14 -8.49
C MET A 414 -7.92 -13.74 -7.26
N GLU A 415 -9.25 -13.71 -7.36
CA GLU A 415 -10.13 -13.44 -6.22
C GLU A 415 -10.01 -14.54 -5.15
N LYS A 416 -9.92 -15.82 -5.54
CA LYS A 416 -9.71 -16.93 -4.61
C LYS A 416 -8.42 -16.75 -3.80
N ARG A 417 -7.32 -16.34 -4.45
CA ARG A 417 -6.06 -16.08 -3.75
C ARG A 417 -6.16 -14.96 -2.72
N VAL A 418 -6.84 -13.86 -3.07
CA VAL A 418 -7.05 -12.75 -2.14
C VAL A 418 -7.97 -13.17 -1.00
N PHE A 419 -9.06 -13.89 -1.30
CA PHE A 419 -9.97 -14.41 -0.30
C PHE A 419 -9.29 -15.40 0.66
N ASP A 420 -8.43 -16.27 0.14
CA ASP A 420 -7.65 -17.22 0.92
C ASP A 420 -6.75 -16.53 1.95
N LEU A 421 -6.07 -15.44 1.58
CA LEU A 421 -5.29 -14.64 2.52
C LEU A 421 -6.17 -14.09 3.65
N ILE A 422 -7.34 -13.55 3.31
CA ILE A 422 -8.27 -12.95 4.28
C ILE A 422 -8.84 -14.03 5.21
N ALA A 423 -9.31 -15.15 4.66
CA ALA A 423 -9.91 -16.23 5.43
C ALA A 423 -8.89 -16.87 6.40
N ARG A 424 -7.70 -17.21 5.93
CA ARG A 424 -6.66 -17.80 6.79
C ARG A 424 -6.18 -16.82 7.86
N ARG A 425 -6.07 -15.54 7.55
CA ARG A 425 -5.72 -14.50 8.53
C ARG A 425 -6.79 -14.36 9.62
N PHE A 426 -8.07 -14.40 9.23
CA PHE A 426 -9.20 -14.37 10.17
C PHE A 426 -9.25 -15.61 11.07
N ILE A 427 -9.02 -16.79 10.52
CA ILE A 427 -8.97 -18.03 11.32
C ILE A 427 -7.80 -17.99 12.31
N ALA A 428 -6.64 -17.51 11.89
CA ALA A 428 -5.41 -17.51 12.68
C ALA A 428 -5.52 -16.73 14.00
N VAL A 429 -6.31 -15.64 14.04
CA VAL A 429 -6.43 -14.80 15.24
C VAL A 429 -7.17 -15.49 16.39
N PHE A 430 -7.84 -16.62 16.14
CA PHE A 430 -8.51 -17.43 17.14
C PHE A 430 -7.69 -18.65 17.60
N TYR A 431 -6.52 -18.87 16.99
CA TYR A 431 -5.58 -19.89 17.40
C TYR A 431 -4.67 -19.41 18.54
N PRO A 432 -4.11 -20.33 19.34
CA PRO A 432 -3.14 -19.95 20.37
C PRO A 432 -1.86 -19.40 19.76
N ASP A 433 -1.14 -18.61 20.54
CA ASP A 433 0.19 -18.12 20.16
C ASP A 433 1.13 -19.29 19.85
N CYS A 434 2.01 -19.12 18.86
CA CYS A 434 3.12 -20.03 18.62
C CYS A 434 4.11 -19.94 19.79
N LYS A 435 4.49 -21.06 20.40
CA LYS A 435 5.50 -21.13 21.43
C LYS A 435 6.79 -21.66 20.86
N PHE A 436 7.88 -20.99 21.17
CA PHE A 436 9.21 -21.36 20.70
C PHE A 436 10.25 -21.22 21.80
N SER A 437 11.37 -21.90 21.61
CA SER A 437 12.58 -21.73 22.42
C SER A 437 13.69 -21.15 21.56
N THR A 438 14.35 -20.12 22.02
CA THR A 438 15.57 -19.58 21.40
C THR A 438 16.75 -19.96 22.26
N THR A 439 17.66 -20.76 21.70
CA THR A 439 18.90 -21.13 22.36
C THR A 439 20.03 -20.29 21.80
N THR A 440 20.76 -19.60 22.68
CA THR A 440 21.96 -18.85 22.33
C THR A 440 23.15 -19.53 22.98
N VAL A 441 24.15 -19.82 22.17
CA VAL A 441 25.41 -20.40 22.62
C VAL A 441 26.53 -19.40 22.33
N ILE A 442 27.33 -19.11 23.32
CA ILE A 442 28.55 -18.31 23.21
C ILE A 442 29.72 -19.19 23.54
N GLY A 443 30.76 -19.11 22.74
CA GLY A 443 32.02 -19.76 22.98
C GLY A 443 33.17 -18.83 22.62
N GLU A 444 34.38 -19.18 23.01
CA GLU A 444 35.56 -18.40 22.73
C GLU A 444 36.73 -19.25 22.25
N ALA A 445 37.59 -18.64 21.45
CA ALA A 445 38.94 -19.13 21.14
C ALA A 445 39.92 -17.95 21.33
N ASP A 446 40.94 -18.08 22.16
CA ASP A 446 41.90 -17.05 22.51
C ASP A 446 41.24 -15.67 22.80
N ARG A 447 40.23 -15.65 23.67
CA ARG A 447 39.48 -14.46 24.09
C ARG A 447 38.67 -13.78 22.97
N ILE A 448 38.57 -14.37 21.78
CA ILE A 448 37.64 -13.93 20.77
C ILE A 448 36.35 -14.68 20.96
N GLU A 449 35.28 -13.96 21.22
CA GLU A 449 33.95 -14.52 21.47
C GLU A 449 33.19 -14.73 20.16
N PHE A 450 32.52 -15.87 20.08
CA PHE A 450 31.67 -16.27 18.97
C PHE A 450 30.28 -16.61 19.48
N LYS A 451 29.29 -16.38 18.66
CA LYS A 451 27.88 -16.58 18.97
C LYS A 451 27.16 -17.35 17.87
N VAL A 452 26.29 -18.26 18.29
CA VAL A 452 25.25 -18.83 17.43
C VAL A 452 23.90 -18.76 18.14
N THR A 453 22.83 -18.61 17.39
CA THR A 453 21.46 -18.61 17.92
C THR A 453 20.61 -19.55 17.09
N GLY A 454 19.94 -20.47 17.76
CA GLY A 454 18.95 -21.35 17.14
C GLY A 454 17.55 -21.07 17.67
N LYS A 455 16.53 -21.37 16.88
CA LYS A 455 15.12 -21.28 17.25
C LYS A 455 14.45 -22.63 17.02
N GLN A 456 13.78 -23.14 18.02
CA GLN A 456 12.99 -24.35 17.96
C GLN A 456 11.53 -24.04 18.25
N ILE A 457 10.61 -24.46 17.38
CA ILE A 457 9.18 -24.36 17.62
C ILE A 457 8.75 -25.50 18.55
N LEU A 458 8.17 -25.14 19.70
CA LEU A 458 7.66 -26.09 20.69
C LEU A 458 6.19 -26.43 20.44
N GLU A 459 5.38 -25.41 20.18
CA GLU A 459 3.96 -25.54 19.83
C GLU A 459 3.68 -24.58 18.66
N PRO A 460 3.30 -25.08 17.47
CA PRO A 460 3.16 -24.22 16.29
C PRO A 460 2.00 -23.21 16.40
N GLY A 461 0.97 -23.51 17.20
CA GLY A 461 -0.16 -22.60 17.36
C GLY A 461 -0.79 -22.21 16.02
N TRP A 462 -0.98 -20.89 15.80
CA TRP A 462 -1.54 -20.33 14.58
C TRP A 462 -0.72 -20.65 13.30
N ARG A 463 0.56 -20.98 13.42
CA ARG A 463 1.45 -21.25 12.27
C ARG A 463 0.99 -22.45 11.44
N VAL A 464 0.24 -23.38 12.02
CA VAL A 464 -0.30 -24.56 11.28
C VAL A 464 -1.17 -24.15 10.08
N ILE A 465 -1.78 -22.96 10.14
CA ILE A 465 -2.65 -22.44 9.08
C ILE A 465 -1.84 -22.06 7.83
N PHE A 466 -0.58 -21.68 8.02
CA PHE A 466 0.33 -21.22 6.96
C PHE A 466 1.43 -22.25 6.63
N ALA A 467 1.43 -23.41 7.25
CA ALA A 467 2.50 -24.41 7.09
C ALA A 467 2.72 -24.92 5.65
N LYS A 468 1.70 -24.79 4.78
CA LYS A 468 1.79 -25.17 3.37
C LYS A 468 2.22 -24.04 2.45
N ASP A 469 2.43 -22.83 2.97
CA ASP A 469 2.90 -21.72 2.15
C ASP A 469 4.36 -21.95 1.77
N VAL A 470 4.67 -21.75 0.47
CA VAL A 470 6.05 -21.79 0.00
C VAL A 470 6.79 -20.58 0.60
N PRO A 471 8.00 -20.77 1.17
CA PRO A 471 8.81 -19.64 1.66
C PRO A 471 9.04 -18.60 0.56
N GLU A 472 9.07 -17.32 0.93
CA GLU A 472 9.43 -16.24 -0.02
C GLU A 472 10.85 -16.49 -0.55
N GLU A 473 11.05 -16.36 -1.88
CA GLU A 473 12.38 -16.44 -2.49
C GLU A 473 13.38 -15.48 -1.79
N GLY A 474 14.43 -16.03 -1.24
CA GLY A 474 15.50 -15.28 -0.57
C GLY A 474 15.38 -15.18 0.93
N LYS A 475 14.36 -15.74 1.59
CA LYS A 475 14.40 -16.11 2.98
C LYS A 475 14.69 -17.60 3.06
N GLU A 476 15.96 -17.94 3.21
CA GLU A 476 16.30 -19.25 3.80
C GLU A 476 15.53 -19.36 5.10
N ASN A 477 15.01 -20.54 5.40
CA ASN A 477 14.26 -20.81 6.62
C ASN A 477 15.12 -20.51 7.87
N GLU A 478 15.33 -19.23 8.19
CA GLU A 478 15.81 -18.80 9.51
C GLU A 478 14.83 -19.21 10.63
N GLU A 479 13.69 -19.80 10.25
CA GLU A 479 12.59 -20.03 11.16
C GLU A 479 12.80 -21.23 12.07
N GLU A 480 13.61 -22.22 11.69
CA GLU A 480 13.97 -23.37 12.54
C GLU A 480 15.43 -23.78 12.33
N SER A 481 16.31 -23.22 13.10
CA SER A 481 17.68 -23.72 13.27
C SER A 481 17.78 -24.39 14.64
N VAL A 482 17.53 -25.70 14.67
CA VAL A 482 17.71 -26.49 15.91
C VAL A 482 19.21 -26.72 16.10
N LEU A 483 19.77 -26.15 17.17
CA LEU A 483 21.16 -26.35 17.52
C LEU A 483 21.34 -27.74 18.20
N PRO A 484 22.49 -28.39 17.99
CA PRO A 484 22.88 -29.52 18.83
C PRO A 484 22.92 -29.14 20.32
N ALA A 485 22.83 -30.11 21.19
CA ALA A 485 23.00 -29.82 22.63
C ALA A 485 24.47 -29.45 22.90
N PHE A 486 24.68 -28.25 23.40
CA PHE A 486 25.97 -27.77 23.89
C PHE A 486 25.98 -27.67 25.40
N ASN A 487 27.14 -27.94 26.02
CA ASN A 487 27.34 -27.82 27.46
C ASN A 487 28.35 -26.73 27.76
N LYS A 488 28.08 -25.91 28.79
CA LYS A 488 29.05 -24.94 29.25
C LYS A 488 30.34 -25.64 29.70
N GLY A 489 31.48 -25.14 29.21
CA GLY A 489 32.80 -25.69 29.53
C GLY A 489 33.27 -26.82 28.57
N GLU A 490 32.43 -27.25 27.64
CA GLU A 490 32.92 -28.20 26.58
C GLU A 490 33.92 -27.48 25.69
N SER A 491 34.98 -28.19 25.28
CA SER A 491 36.08 -27.62 24.51
C SER A 491 36.56 -28.63 23.48
N GLY A 492 37.13 -28.17 22.39
CA GLY A 492 37.70 -29.03 21.37
C GLY A 492 38.08 -28.29 20.08
N PRO A 493 38.63 -29.06 19.12
CA PRO A 493 39.09 -28.50 17.86
C PRO A 493 37.95 -27.90 17.05
N HIS A 494 38.23 -26.78 16.38
CA HIS A 494 37.31 -26.06 15.53
C HIS A 494 37.96 -25.66 14.21
N ASN A 495 37.16 -25.22 13.25
CA ASN A 495 37.66 -24.75 11.96
C ASN A 495 37.31 -23.27 11.77
N PRO A 496 38.23 -22.34 12.03
CA PRO A 496 37.99 -20.94 11.81
C PRO A 496 38.05 -20.55 10.33
N ILE A 497 37.16 -19.64 9.94
CA ILE A 497 36.96 -19.19 8.55
C ILE A 497 36.86 -17.67 8.53
N LEU A 498 37.60 -17.05 7.61
CA LEU A 498 37.52 -15.63 7.34
C LEU A 498 36.78 -15.41 6.01
N ASN A 499 35.62 -14.79 6.07
CA ASN A 499 34.77 -14.54 4.90
C ASN A 499 34.83 -13.07 4.49
N GLU A 500 35.26 -12.83 3.26
CA GLU A 500 35.20 -11.51 2.64
C GLU A 500 33.74 -11.13 2.34
N LYS A 501 33.36 -9.93 2.66
CA LYS A 501 32.03 -9.35 2.43
C LYS A 501 32.14 -7.92 1.91
N TRP A 502 31.08 -7.51 1.23
CA TRP A 502 30.92 -6.14 0.76
C TRP A 502 29.57 -5.61 1.22
N THR A 503 29.53 -4.36 1.67
CA THR A 503 28.28 -3.70 1.94
C THR A 503 27.44 -3.63 0.68
N GLN A 504 26.14 -3.72 0.80
CA GLN A 504 25.20 -3.73 -0.32
C GLN A 504 24.36 -2.45 -0.30
N PRO A 505 24.07 -1.86 -1.48
CA PRO A 505 23.16 -0.73 -1.54
C PRO A 505 21.75 -1.12 -1.07
N PRO A 506 20.95 -0.15 -0.60
CA PRO A 506 19.56 -0.41 -0.30
C PRO A 506 18.83 -0.93 -1.54
N ARG A 507 17.83 -1.79 -1.35
CA ARG A 507 17.06 -2.34 -2.47
C ARG A 507 16.13 -1.27 -3.05
N PRO A 508 15.90 -1.25 -4.38
CA PRO A 508 14.87 -0.40 -4.98
C PRO A 508 13.49 -0.67 -4.35
N TYR A 509 12.62 0.32 -4.36
CA TYR A 509 11.24 0.11 -3.92
C TYR A 509 10.52 -0.86 -4.84
N THR A 510 9.72 -1.74 -4.25
CA THR A 510 8.58 -2.42 -4.89
C THR A 510 7.30 -1.70 -4.49
N GLU A 511 6.16 -2.00 -5.11
CA GLU A 511 4.88 -1.41 -4.66
C GLU A 511 4.61 -1.72 -3.18
N ALA A 512 4.92 -2.95 -2.72
CA ALA A 512 4.78 -3.34 -1.32
C ALA A 512 5.63 -2.49 -0.38
N THR A 513 6.92 -2.29 -0.71
CA THR A 513 7.82 -1.51 0.15
C THR A 513 7.54 -0.01 0.06
N LEU A 514 7.07 0.49 -1.09
CA LEU A 514 6.62 1.88 -1.23
C LEU A 514 5.36 2.15 -0.41
N LEU A 515 4.35 1.27 -0.46
CA LEU A 515 3.15 1.39 0.37
C LEU A 515 3.50 1.43 1.87
N ARG A 516 4.45 0.60 2.32
CA ARG A 516 4.95 0.65 3.70
C ARG A 516 5.69 1.96 4.00
N ALA A 517 6.52 2.44 3.08
CA ALA A 517 7.20 3.72 3.24
C ALA A 517 6.21 4.89 3.32
N MET A 518 5.14 4.88 2.51
CA MET A 518 4.06 5.86 2.60
C MET A 518 3.33 5.78 3.95
N GLU A 519 3.02 4.59 4.43
CA GLU A 519 2.36 4.35 5.71
C GLU A 519 3.22 4.80 6.91
N THR A 520 4.51 4.56 6.85
CA THR A 520 5.46 4.88 7.93
C THR A 520 6.25 6.17 7.69
N ALA A 521 5.77 7.03 6.82
CA ALA A 521 6.47 8.26 6.41
C ALA A 521 6.73 9.23 7.59
N GLY A 522 5.97 9.12 8.67
CA GLY A 522 6.25 9.85 9.91
C GLY A 522 7.64 9.61 10.49
N LYS A 523 8.22 8.43 10.26
CA LYS A 523 9.60 8.12 10.69
C LYS A 523 10.68 8.89 9.93
N LEU A 524 10.33 9.53 8.83
CA LEU A 524 11.23 10.36 8.02
C LEU A 524 11.17 11.84 8.41
N VAL A 525 10.40 12.17 9.44
CA VAL A 525 10.18 13.55 9.90
C VAL A 525 10.84 13.71 11.27
N ASP A 526 11.71 14.71 11.39
CA ASP A 526 12.49 14.94 12.62
C ASP A 526 11.65 15.57 13.75
N ASN A 527 10.56 16.26 13.42
CA ASN A 527 9.68 16.89 14.39
C ASN A 527 8.70 15.89 15.00
N ASP A 528 8.75 15.70 16.32
CA ASP A 528 7.93 14.71 17.05
C ASP A 528 6.42 14.94 16.92
N GLU A 529 5.96 16.21 16.92
CA GLU A 529 4.53 16.53 16.76
C GLU A 529 4.01 16.17 15.37
N LEU A 530 4.80 16.45 14.32
CA LEU A 530 4.47 16.09 12.94
C LEU A 530 4.58 14.57 12.73
N ARG A 531 5.54 13.93 13.40
CA ARG A 531 5.66 12.47 13.43
C ARG A 531 4.41 11.83 14.02
N ASP A 532 3.91 12.35 15.14
CA ASP A 532 2.66 11.90 15.78
C ASP A 532 1.44 12.16 14.90
N ALA A 533 1.39 13.28 14.20
CA ALA A 533 0.32 13.56 13.24
C ALA A 533 0.30 12.57 12.06
N LEU A 534 1.46 12.05 11.66
CA LEU A 534 1.59 11.08 10.57
C LEU A 534 1.49 9.61 11.03
N LYS A 535 1.50 9.31 12.34
CA LYS A 535 1.45 7.93 12.85
C LYS A 535 0.23 7.15 12.37
N GLU A 536 -0.91 7.80 12.25
CA GLU A 536 -2.16 7.12 11.90
C GLU A 536 -2.29 6.86 10.40
N ASN A 537 -1.91 7.83 9.57
CA ASN A 537 -2.19 7.77 8.13
C ASN A 537 -0.95 7.81 7.23
N GLY A 538 0.23 8.18 7.74
CA GLY A 538 1.39 8.41 6.89
C GLY A 538 1.15 9.48 5.83
N ILE A 539 1.69 9.30 4.63
CA ILE A 539 1.35 10.12 3.45
C ILE A 539 0.30 9.40 2.59
N GLY A 540 -0.82 10.07 2.38
CA GLY A 540 -1.99 9.52 1.67
C GLY A 540 -2.79 8.52 2.50
N ARG A 541 -4.10 8.57 2.36
CA ARG A 541 -5.00 7.59 2.98
C ARG A 541 -4.87 6.24 2.27
N PRO A 542 -5.08 5.10 2.96
CA PRO A 542 -5.02 3.77 2.35
C PRO A 542 -5.83 3.66 1.06
N SER A 543 -7.02 4.25 1.02
CA SER A 543 -7.91 4.26 -0.15
C SER A 543 -7.37 4.99 -1.37
N THR A 544 -6.42 5.93 -1.21
CA THR A 544 -5.90 6.78 -2.29
C THR A 544 -4.50 6.40 -2.76
N ARG A 545 -3.71 5.66 -1.96
CA ARG A 545 -2.31 5.32 -2.28
C ARG A 545 -2.16 4.59 -3.61
N ALA A 546 -3.04 3.63 -3.89
CA ALA A 546 -3.03 2.92 -5.18
C ALA A 546 -3.19 3.87 -6.36
N ALA A 547 -4.18 4.78 -6.33
CA ALA A 547 -4.42 5.76 -7.38
C ALA A 547 -3.26 6.74 -7.56
N ILE A 548 -2.56 7.07 -6.48
CA ILE A 548 -1.36 7.93 -6.53
C ILE A 548 -0.23 7.21 -7.25
N ILE A 549 0.06 5.95 -6.91
CA ILE A 549 1.08 5.13 -7.58
C ILE A 549 0.74 4.98 -9.08
N GLU A 550 -0.51 4.67 -9.41
CA GLU A 550 -0.96 4.60 -10.80
C GLU A 550 -0.82 5.94 -11.54
N THR A 551 -1.02 7.06 -10.85
CA THR A 551 -0.80 8.40 -11.43
C THR A 551 0.66 8.62 -11.76
N LEU A 552 1.60 8.18 -10.91
CA LEU A 552 3.04 8.27 -11.21
C LEU A 552 3.40 7.48 -12.48
N PHE A 553 2.80 6.29 -12.68
CA PHE A 553 2.96 5.52 -13.93
C PHE A 553 2.34 6.25 -15.13
N LYS A 554 1.09 6.70 -15.04
CA LYS A 554 0.38 7.41 -16.11
C LYS A 554 1.06 8.71 -16.55
N ARG A 555 1.79 9.35 -15.63
CA ARG A 555 2.58 10.55 -15.91
C ARG A 555 4.00 10.25 -16.38
N HIS A 556 4.35 8.98 -16.51
CA HIS A 556 5.70 8.52 -16.87
C HIS A 556 6.80 9.03 -15.92
N TYR A 557 6.47 9.27 -14.65
CA TYR A 557 7.46 9.64 -13.64
C TYR A 557 8.23 8.44 -13.12
N ILE A 558 7.59 7.27 -13.14
CA ILE A 558 8.17 6.00 -12.75
C ILE A 558 7.84 4.92 -13.79
N ARG A 559 8.65 3.89 -13.81
CA ARG A 559 8.41 2.66 -14.57
C ARG A 559 8.67 1.45 -13.69
N LYS A 560 8.15 0.31 -14.12
CA LYS A 560 8.37 -0.97 -13.45
C LYS A 560 9.44 -1.77 -14.18
N GLU A 561 10.48 -2.21 -13.46
CA GLU A 561 11.46 -3.17 -13.93
C GLU A 561 11.37 -4.43 -13.09
N ARG A 562 10.74 -5.48 -13.62
CA ARG A 562 10.31 -6.68 -12.87
C ARG A 562 9.41 -6.29 -11.70
N LYS A 563 9.89 -6.41 -10.45
CA LYS A 563 9.18 -6.01 -9.22
C LYS A 563 9.52 -4.58 -8.78
N ASN A 564 10.61 -4.00 -9.30
CA ASN A 564 11.17 -2.75 -8.83
C ASN A 564 10.51 -1.53 -9.48
N LEU A 565 10.35 -0.49 -8.70
CA LEU A 565 9.91 0.83 -9.14
C LEU A 565 11.14 1.70 -9.37
N ILE A 566 11.27 2.21 -10.59
CA ILE A 566 12.40 3.02 -11.01
C ILE A 566 11.90 4.38 -11.49
N ALA A 567 12.52 5.46 -11.01
CA ALA A 567 12.20 6.79 -11.50
C ALA A 567 12.73 6.94 -12.95
N THR A 568 11.95 7.59 -13.78
CA THR A 568 12.35 7.96 -15.14
C THR A 568 13.13 9.28 -15.11
N PRO A 569 13.82 9.65 -16.20
CA PRO A 569 14.40 10.99 -16.31
C PRO A 569 13.42 12.11 -15.99
N THR A 570 12.20 12.02 -16.51
CA THR A 570 11.13 12.99 -16.20
C THR A 570 10.86 13.07 -14.69
N GLY A 571 10.77 11.93 -14.00
CA GLY A 571 10.52 11.91 -12.56
C GLY A 571 11.68 12.48 -11.74
N VAL A 572 12.92 12.12 -12.10
CA VAL A 572 14.15 12.62 -11.45
C VAL A 572 14.27 14.13 -11.60
N GLU A 573 14.17 14.63 -12.84
CA GLU A 573 14.30 16.05 -13.16
C GLU A 573 13.20 16.88 -12.52
N LEU A 574 11.95 16.35 -12.46
CA LEU A 574 10.86 17.03 -11.79
C LEU A 574 11.17 17.26 -10.30
N ILE A 575 11.65 16.25 -9.58
CA ILE A 575 12.01 16.38 -8.16
C ILE A 575 13.20 17.36 -7.98
N GLN A 576 14.16 17.36 -8.90
CA GLN A 576 15.30 18.29 -8.87
C GLN A 576 14.91 19.75 -9.16
N LEU A 577 13.84 19.97 -9.91
CA LEU A 577 13.30 21.30 -10.21
C LEU A 577 12.47 21.91 -9.10
N ILE A 578 11.92 21.08 -8.21
CA ILE A 578 11.16 21.57 -7.06
C ILE A 578 12.15 22.04 -6.00
N HIS A 579 12.23 23.35 -5.79
CA HIS A 579 13.10 23.95 -4.78
C HIS A 579 12.48 23.98 -3.39
N GLU A 580 11.14 24.00 -3.30
CA GLU A 580 10.38 23.95 -2.05
C GLU A 580 10.46 22.54 -1.43
N GLU A 581 11.34 22.37 -0.42
CA GLU A 581 11.53 21.07 0.24
C GLU A 581 10.24 20.52 0.83
N LEU A 582 9.35 21.38 1.37
CA LEU A 582 8.06 20.94 1.91
C LEU A 582 7.19 20.21 0.88
N LEU A 583 7.28 20.53 -0.41
CA LEU A 583 6.52 19.84 -1.47
C LEU A 583 7.07 18.42 -1.74
N LYS A 584 8.32 18.16 -1.39
CA LYS A 584 9.01 16.87 -1.61
C LYS A 584 9.02 15.99 -0.37
N SER A 585 8.71 16.57 0.80
CA SER A 585 8.77 15.86 2.08
C SER A 585 7.40 15.43 2.59
N ALA A 586 7.38 14.53 3.58
CA ALA A 586 6.17 14.17 4.29
C ALA A 586 5.69 15.27 5.26
N GLU A 587 6.54 16.25 5.56
CA GLU A 587 6.28 17.30 6.58
C GLU A 587 5.06 18.13 6.25
N LEU A 588 4.90 18.57 4.98
CA LEU A 588 3.71 19.32 4.56
C LEU A 588 2.42 18.56 4.88
N THR A 589 2.43 17.25 4.63
CA THR A 589 1.28 16.40 4.98
C THR A 589 1.09 16.35 6.48
N GLY A 590 2.17 16.22 7.26
CA GLY A 590 2.13 16.24 8.72
C GLY A 590 1.56 17.54 9.28
N ILE A 591 2.03 18.69 8.78
CA ILE A 591 1.54 20.01 9.17
C ILE A 591 0.04 20.13 8.91
N TRP A 592 -0.43 19.72 7.73
CA TRP A 592 -1.86 19.80 7.40
C TRP A 592 -2.69 18.84 8.25
N GLU A 593 -2.28 17.59 8.41
CA GLU A 593 -3.01 16.60 9.22
C GLU A 593 -3.11 17.06 10.69
N LYS A 594 -2.04 17.66 11.24
CA LYS A 594 -2.08 18.26 12.58
C LYS A 594 -3.15 19.37 12.65
N LYS A 595 -3.07 20.36 11.77
CA LYS A 595 -4.00 21.50 11.76
C LYS A 595 -5.45 21.07 11.49
N LEU A 596 -5.67 20.11 10.60
CA LEU A 596 -7.02 19.59 10.33
C LEU A 596 -7.62 18.88 11.55
N ARG A 597 -6.83 18.15 12.34
CA ARG A 597 -7.27 17.59 13.61
C ARG A 597 -7.57 18.67 14.66
N GLU A 598 -6.76 19.70 14.69
CA GLU A 598 -6.99 20.85 15.58
C GLU A 598 -8.29 21.59 15.23
N ILE A 599 -8.63 21.69 13.92
CA ILE A 599 -9.93 22.20 13.46
C ILE A 599 -11.07 21.31 13.97
N GLU A 600 -10.96 19.99 13.83
CA GLU A 600 -11.95 19.04 14.36
C GLU A 600 -12.17 19.20 15.86
N ARG A 601 -11.12 19.50 16.61
CA ARG A 601 -11.14 19.69 18.07
C ARG A 601 -11.52 21.10 18.47
N LYS A 602 -11.81 21.99 17.52
CA LYS A 602 -12.11 23.43 17.74
C LYS A 602 -10.96 24.21 18.38
N SER A 603 -9.72 23.71 18.26
CA SER A 603 -8.52 24.37 18.80
C SER A 603 -7.75 25.16 17.75
N TYR A 604 -8.13 25.07 16.46
CA TYR A 604 -7.58 25.85 15.36
C TYR A 604 -8.71 26.31 14.43
N ASP A 605 -8.58 27.52 13.86
CA ASP A 605 -9.60 28.08 12.98
C ASP A 605 -9.40 27.68 11.50
N ALA A 606 -10.47 27.19 10.87
CA ALA A 606 -10.43 26.78 9.46
C ALA A 606 -10.12 27.95 8.50
N GLY A 607 -10.59 29.16 8.81
CA GLY A 607 -10.31 30.38 8.04
C GLY A 607 -8.82 30.72 8.06
N THR A 608 -8.19 30.63 9.21
CA THR A 608 -6.75 30.84 9.41
C THR A 608 -5.95 29.81 8.60
N PHE A 609 -6.32 28.53 8.66
CA PHE A 609 -5.70 27.48 7.84
C PHE A 609 -5.74 27.81 6.35
N LEU A 610 -6.91 28.25 5.85
CA LEU A 610 -7.08 28.59 4.43
C LEU A 610 -6.32 29.86 4.04
N ALA A 611 -6.15 30.83 4.96
CA ALA A 611 -5.35 32.04 4.70
C ALA A 611 -3.86 31.70 4.56
N GLU A 612 -3.31 30.94 5.48
CA GLU A 612 -1.92 30.44 5.44
C GLU A 612 -1.63 29.61 4.18
N LEU A 613 -2.58 28.74 3.81
CA LEU A 613 -2.49 27.94 2.59
C LEU A 613 -2.40 28.83 1.34
N LYS A 614 -3.27 29.83 1.23
CA LYS A 614 -3.28 30.77 0.10
C LYS A 614 -1.97 31.53 0.02
N GLN A 615 -1.44 31.96 1.17
CA GLN A 615 -0.14 32.61 1.26
C GLN A 615 0.97 31.68 0.77
N MET A 616 1.06 30.46 1.29
CA MET A 616 2.06 29.46 0.88
C MET A 616 2.01 29.19 -0.64
N VAL A 617 0.83 29.00 -1.22
CA VAL A 617 0.69 28.77 -2.67
C VAL A 617 1.12 30.01 -3.46
N THR A 618 0.82 31.20 -2.97
CA THR A 618 1.24 32.46 -3.60
C THR A 618 2.77 32.61 -3.59
N GLU A 619 3.42 32.29 -2.48
CA GLU A 619 4.88 32.30 -2.34
C GLU A 619 5.54 31.30 -3.29
N ILE A 620 5.02 30.06 -3.38
CA ILE A 620 5.49 29.05 -4.33
C ILE A 620 5.38 29.57 -5.77
N VAL A 621 4.25 30.17 -6.14
CA VAL A 621 4.04 30.70 -7.49
C VAL A 621 5.08 31.77 -7.81
N TYR A 622 5.29 32.75 -6.93
CA TYR A 622 6.25 33.83 -7.19
C TYR A 622 7.70 33.35 -7.14
N SER A 623 8.06 32.40 -6.28
CA SER A 623 9.38 31.79 -6.23
C SER A 623 9.72 31.15 -7.59
N VAL A 624 8.86 30.30 -8.10
CA VAL A 624 9.06 29.61 -9.39
C VAL A 624 9.00 30.57 -10.58
N LEU A 625 8.16 31.61 -10.55
CA LEU A 625 8.12 32.61 -11.63
C LEU A 625 9.46 33.38 -11.75
N ARG A 626 10.16 33.63 -10.65
CA ARG A 626 11.48 34.26 -10.62
C ARG A 626 12.63 33.39 -11.11
N ASP A 627 12.41 32.06 -11.24
CA ASP A 627 13.44 31.17 -11.80
C ASP A 627 13.69 31.47 -13.28
N ASN A 628 14.90 31.91 -13.61
CA ASN A 628 15.36 32.25 -14.97
C ASN A 628 16.25 31.18 -15.58
N SER A 629 16.27 29.96 -15.00
CA SER A 629 17.17 28.88 -15.40
C SER A 629 16.90 28.31 -16.80
N ASN A 630 15.76 28.58 -17.41
CA ASN A 630 15.31 28.02 -18.69
C ASN A 630 15.36 26.47 -18.77
N ARG A 631 15.42 25.80 -17.64
CA ARG A 631 15.42 24.33 -17.57
C ARG A 631 14.12 23.75 -18.13
N ARG A 632 14.19 22.58 -18.72
CA ARG A 632 13.04 21.83 -19.22
C ARG A 632 13.14 20.38 -18.76
N VAL A 633 11.99 19.79 -18.44
CA VAL A 633 11.91 18.39 -18.04
C VAL A 633 11.89 17.51 -19.28
N THR A 634 12.71 16.49 -19.29
CA THR A 634 12.76 15.48 -20.37
C THR A 634 11.42 14.77 -20.50
N VAL A 635 10.93 14.62 -21.72
CA VAL A 635 9.72 13.86 -22.00
C VAL A 635 10.06 12.38 -22.09
N THR A 636 9.64 11.60 -21.11
CA THR A 636 9.76 10.14 -21.16
C THR A 636 8.50 9.56 -21.80
N THR A 637 8.68 8.75 -22.84
CA THR A 637 7.62 7.96 -23.48
C THR A 637 7.88 6.48 -23.23
N ASP A 638 6.89 5.62 -23.50
CA ASP A 638 7.04 4.17 -23.31
C ASP A 638 8.17 3.56 -24.16
N ASP A 639 8.55 4.23 -25.26
CA ASP A 639 9.65 3.84 -26.16
C ASP A 639 11.02 4.40 -25.72
N SER A 640 11.11 5.15 -24.64
CA SER A 640 12.39 5.70 -24.16
C SER A 640 13.35 4.59 -23.78
N PRO A 641 14.65 4.68 -24.18
CA PRO A 641 15.62 3.66 -23.86
C PRO A 641 15.75 3.51 -22.34
N LYS A 642 15.70 2.26 -21.89
CA LYS A 642 15.89 1.92 -20.47
C LYS A 642 17.28 2.39 -20.07
N ILE A 643 17.37 3.34 -19.14
CA ILE A 643 18.65 3.72 -18.54
C ILE A 643 19.16 2.50 -17.78
N PRO A 644 20.30 1.91 -18.16
CA PRO A 644 20.83 0.79 -17.39
C PRO A 644 21.24 1.32 -16.01
N LEU A 645 20.62 0.80 -14.95
CA LEU A 645 21.18 0.94 -13.60
C LEU A 645 22.63 0.46 -13.69
N LYS A 646 23.60 1.35 -13.44
CA LYS A 646 24.99 0.94 -13.24
C LYS A 646 24.98 -0.06 -12.10
N LYS A 647 25.12 -1.35 -12.41
CA LYS A 647 25.41 -2.37 -11.40
C LYS A 647 26.70 -1.91 -10.73
N ALA A 648 26.65 -1.64 -9.44
CA ALA A 648 27.87 -1.61 -8.63
C ALA A 648 28.61 -2.90 -8.97
N ALA A 649 29.81 -2.76 -9.53
CA ALA A 649 30.59 -3.89 -9.98
C ALA A 649 30.95 -4.74 -8.76
N ALA A 650 30.30 -5.89 -8.62
CA ALA A 650 30.82 -6.92 -7.74
C ALA A 650 32.17 -7.37 -8.32
N PRO A 651 33.26 -7.41 -7.55
CA PRO A 651 34.52 -7.94 -8.02
C PRO A 651 34.27 -9.41 -8.42
N LYS A 652 34.66 -9.75 -9.63
CA LYS A 652 34.64 -11.12 -10.13
C LYS A 652 35.76 -11.86 -9.42
N ASN A 653 35.45 -12.76 -8.52
CA ASN A 653 36.39 -13.81 -8.12
C ASN A 653 36.60 -14.72 -9.32
N GLY A 654 37.85 -14.75 -9.79
CA GLY A 654 38.23 -15.59 -10.88
C GLY A 654 38.47 -17.02 -10.40
N GLU A 655 37.71 -17.93 -10.96
CA GLU A 655 38.16 -19.29 -11.26
C GLU A 655 37.72 -19.58 -12.69
N GLU A 656 38.70 -19.57 -13.62
CA GLU A 656 38.50 -19.98 -15.01
C GLU A 656 38.57 -21.51 -15.11
N GLU A 657 37.42 -22.13 -15.38
CA GLU A 657 37.45 -23.45 -16.03
C GLU A 657 37.59 -23.27 -17.55
N PRO A 658 38.41 -24.10 -18.23
CA PRO A 658 38.74 -23.90 -19.64
C PRO A 658 37.57 -24.28 -20.57
N LYS A 659 36.96 -23.31 -21.23
CA LYS A 659 35.98 -23.53 -22.29
C LYS A 659 36.66 -23.97 -23.59
N LYS A 660 36.22 -25.11 -24.11
CA LYS A 660 36.56 -25.64 -25.44
C LYS A 660 36.23 -24.63 -26.55
N LYS A 661 37.20 -24.42 -27.44
CA LYS A 661 37.12 -23.55 -28.62
C LYS A 661 36.06 -24.06 -29.61
N ALA A 662 35.14 -23.21 -30.00
CA ALA A 662 34.30 -23.39 -31.19
C ALA A 662 34.77 -22.48 -32.33
N ALA A 663 34.78 -23.03 -33.53
CA ALA A 663 35.35 -22.45 -34.75
C ALA A 663 34.63 -21.22 -35.30
N PRO A 664 35.25 -20.37 -36.12
CA PRO A 664 34.74 -19.08 -36.54
C PRO A 664 33.73 -19.19 -37.70
N ARG A 665 32.60 -18.49 -37.62
CA ARG A 665 31.67 -18.27 -38.73
C ARG A 665 32.00 -16.96 -39.47
N LYS A 666 32.10 -17.08 -40.78
CA LYS A 666 32.35 -16.00 -41.76
C LYS A 666 31.23 -14.95 -41.83
N PRO A 667 31.54 -13.73 -42.22
CA PRO A 667 30.58 -12.63 -42.34
C PRO A 667 29.74 -12.72 -43.62
N ARG A 668 28.47 -12.31 -43.55
CA ARG A 668 27.60 -12.16 -44.73
C ARG A 668 27.23 -10.68 -44.93
N ALA A 669 27.45 -10.26 -46.15
CA ALA A 669 27.39 -8.91 -46.65
C ALA A 669 25.97 -8.25 -46.59
N SER A 670 26.03 -6.93 -46.54
CA SER A 670 24.95 -5.96 -46.68
C SER A 670 24.29 -5.96 -48.06
N LYS A 671 22.97 -5.73 -48.13
CA LYS A 671 22.36 -5.01 -49.27
C LYS A 671 21.17 -4.16 -48.79
N LYS A 672 21.22 -2.91 -49.26
CA LYS A 672 20.19 -1.86 -49.18
C LYS A 672 18.95 -2.16 -50.02
N ALA A 673 17.78 -1.65 -49.64
CA ALA A 673 16.94 -0.69 -50.37
C ALA A 673 15.50 -0.69 -49.83
N ALA A 674 15.07 0.46 -49.36
CA ALA A 674 13.99 1.35 -49.83
C ALA A 674 12.52 0.82 -49.84
N THR A 675 11.76 1.49 -48.98
CA THR A 675 10.35 1.97 -48.95
C THR A 675 9.39 1.62 -50.12
N PRO A 676 8.04 1.55 -49.95
CA PRO A 676 7.21 2.61 -49.38
C PRO A 676 5.98 2.16 -48.51
N GLU A 677 5.34 3.16 -47.91
CA GLU A 677 4.07 3.15 -47.17
C GLU A 677 2.86 2.72 -48.03
N ALA A 678 1.84 2.13 -47.33
CA ALA A 678 0.41 2.35 -47.49
C ALA A 678 -0.39 1.26 -46.75
N PRO A 679 -1.70 1.38 -46.57
CA PRO A 679 -2.46 2.19 -45.63
C PRO A 679 -3.22 1.32 -44.58
N LYS A 680 -3.93 1.96 -43.68
CA LYS A 680 -4.86 1.36 -42.70
C LYS A 680 -5.99 0.62 -43.40
N GLU A 681 -6.30 -0.60 -42.95
CA GLU A 681 -7.55 -1.27 -43.31
C GLU A 681 -8.22 -1.96 -42.13
N ASP A 682 -9.53 -1.97 -42.22
CA ASP A 682 -10.55 -2.27 -41.24
C ASP A 682 -10.67 -3.74 -40.85
N ASN A 683 -11.32 -3.97 -39.70
CA ASN A 683 -11.68 -5.26 -39.14
C ASN A 683 -12.66 -6.03 -40.03
N LEU A 684 -12.27 -7.22 -40.50
CA LEU A 684 -13.12 -8.20 -41.13
C LEU A 684 -13.11 -9.55 -40.37
N PRO A 685 -14.19 -10.34 -40.39
CA PRO A 685 -14.34 -11.51 -39.49
C PRO A 685 -13.38 -12.65 -39.87
N ALA A 686 -12.79 -13.27 -38.84
CA ALA A 686 -11.88 -14.39 -38.97
C ALA A 686 -12.62 -15.70 -39.24
N ASP A 687 -12.16 -16.48 -40.23
CA ASP A 687 -12.62 -17.86 -40.47
C ASP A 687 -11.91 -18.81 -39.52
N ASP A 688 -12.56 -19.16 -38.41
CA ASP A 688 -12.00 -19.98 -37.34
C ASP A 688 -12.02 -21.51 -37.65
N SER A 689 -12.36 -21.92 -38.87
CA SER A 689 -12.49 -23.32 -39.30
C SER A 689 -11.20 -24.15 -39.22
N ILE A 690 -10.05 -23.49 -39.14
CA ILE A 690 -8.72 -24.13 -39.01
C ILE A 690 -8.19 -24.22 -37.57
N LEU A 691 -8.86 -23.60 -36.62
CA LEU A 691 -8.43 -23.65 -35.20
C LEU A 691 -8.46 -25.06 -34.66
N GLY A 692 -7.43 -25.42 -33.87
CA GLY A 692 -7.30 -26.73 -33.25
C GLY A 692 -6.84 -27.86 -34.17
N LYS A 693 -6.76 -27.64 -35.51
CA LYS A 693 -6.24 -28.64 -36.45
C LYS A 693 -4.71 -28.76 -36.32
N ALA A 694 -4.18 -29.92 -36.73
CA ALA A 694 -2.73 -30.15 -36.76
C ALA A 694 -2.02 -29.12 -37.65
N CYS A 695 -0.87 -28.64 -37.24
CA CYS A 695 -0.10 -27.67 -38.02
C CYS A 695 0.48 -28.32 -39.29
N PRO A 696 0.20 -27.76 -40.48
CA PRO A 696 0.68 -28.37 -41.74
C PRO A 696 2.18 -28.23 -41.96
N VAL A 697 2.88 -27.46 -41.13
CA VAL A 697 4.34 -27.24 -41.25
C VAL A 697 5.15 -28.18 -40.36
N CYS A 698 4.72 -28.41 -39.12
CA CYS A 698 5.47 -29.26 -38.19
C CYS A 698 4.77 -30.57 -37.82
N GLY A 699 3.51 -30.75 -38.15
CA GLY A 699 2.73 -31.95 -37.84
C GLY A 699 2.45 -32.21 -36.37
N THR A 700 3.22 -31.64 -35.46
CA THR A 700 3.18 -31.90 -34.01
C THR A 700 2.47 -30.82 -33.20
N GLY A 701 2.31 -29.61 -33.73
CA GLY A 701 1.60 -28.51 -33.09
C GLY A 701 0.18 -28.35 -33.63
N ILE A 702 -0.67 -27.63 -32.92
CA ILE A 702 -2.01 -27.26 -33.36
C ILE A 702 -2.06 -25.78 -33.78
N ILE A 703 -3.02 -25.45 -34.65
CA ILE A 703 -3.22 -24.06 -35.10
C ILE A 703 -3.94 -23.30 -33.99
N ILE A 704 -3.37 -22.17 -33.56
CA ILE A 704 -3.89 -21.27 -32.55
C ILE A 704 -4.13 -19.88 -33.15
N LYS A 705 -5.12 -19.15 -32.61
CA LYS A 705 -5.46 -17.78 -33.02
C LYS A 705 -4.59 -16.76 -32.31
N GLY A 706 -3.78 -16.00 -33.05
CA GLY A 706 -3.02 -14.86 -32.54
C GLY A 706 -3.79 -13.54 -32.71
N LYS A 707 -3.16 -12.42 -32.42
CA LYS A 707 -3.80 -11.08 -32.54
C LYS A 707 -4.06 -10.66 -34.00
N THR A 708 -3.22 -11.09 -34.94
CA THR A 708 -3.26 -10.66 -36.35
C THR A 708 -3.23 -11.80 -37.36
N ALA A 709 -3.04 -13.04 -36.90
CA ALA A 709 -2.92 -14.21 -37.77
C ALA A 709 -3.09 -15.51 -36.97
N TYR A 710 -3.38 -16.60 -37.65
CA TYR A 710 -3.26 -17.95 -37.10
C TYR A 710 -1.79 -18.36 -37.06
N GLY A 711 -1.35 -19.00 -35.98
CA GLY A 711 0.00 -19.50 -35.76
C GLY A 711 0.00 -20.95 -35.25
N CYS A 712 1.19 -21.56 -35.11
CA CYS A 712 1.34 -22.88 -34.55
C CYS A 712 1.65 -22.83 -33.05
N SER A 713 1.10 -23.71 -32.24
CA SER A 713 1.40 -23.81 -30.80
C SER A 713 2.89 -24.10 -30.52
N GLN A 714 3.58 -24.72 -31.51
CA GLN A 714 5.04 -25.00 -31.42
C GLN A 714 5.92 -23.87 -31.98
N TRP A 715 5.41 -22.64 -32.07
CA TRP A 715 6.19 -21.50 -32.58
C TRP A 715 7.43 -21.19 -31.75
N LYS A 716 7.40 -21.42 -30.44
CA LYS A 716 8.55 -21.29 -29.55
C LYS A 716 9.64 -22.31 -29.82
N ASN A 717 9.26 -23.48 -30.35
CA ASN A 717 10.16 -24.57 -30.75
C ASN A 717 10.56 -24.49 -32.22
N GLY A 718 10.41 -23.32 -32.85
CA GLY A 718 10.93 -23.04 -34.19
C GLY A 718 9.94 -23.25 -35.34
N CYS A 719 8.67 -23.63 -35.10
CA CYS A 719 7.68 -23.73 -36.18
C CYS A 719 7.29 -22.35 -36.71
N LYS A 720 7.44 -22.14 -38.02
CA LYS A 720 7.19 -20.84 -38.70
C LYS A 720 5.81 -20.74 -39.35
N PHE A 721 4.88 -21.61 -39.03
CA PHE A 721 3.53 -21.52 -39.59
C PHE A 721 2.84 -20.23 -39.18
N ARG A 722 2.42 -19.43 -40.16
CA ARG A 722 1.63 -18.21 -39.98
C ARG A 722 0.69 -18.04 -41.19
N LYS A 723 -0.61 -17.91 -40.90
CA LYS A 723 -1.64 -17.62 -41.90
C LYS A 723 -2.38 -16.38 -41.46
N PRO A 724 -2.33 -15.27 -42.22
CA PRO A 724 -3.09 -14.06 -41.90
C PRO A 724 -4.60 -14.38 -41.84
N PHE A 725 -5.36 -13.61 -41.07
CA PHE A 725 -6.80 -13.66 -41.19
C PHE A 725 -7.17 -13.28 -42.62
N LYS A 726 -8.09 -14.03 -43.27
CA LYS A 726 -8.53 -13.66 -44.63
C LYS A 726 -9.19 -12.29 -44.54
N ALA A 727 -8.81 -11.40 -45.48
CA ALA A 727 -9.49 -10.16 -45.77
C ALA A 727 -10.90 -10.45 -46.29
#